data_96b5b7a8dccd1fe9b394f9bfcf8ca897
#
_entry.id   96b5b7a8dccd1fe9b394f9bfcf8ca897
#
_cell.length_a   1.000
_cell.length_b   1.000
_cell.length_c   1.000
_cell.angle_alpha   90.00
_cell.angle_beta   90.00
_cell.angle_gamma   90.00
#
_symmetry.space_group_name_H-M   'P 1'
#
loop_
_entity.id
_entity.type
_entity.pdbx_description
1 polymer ?
#
loop_
_entity_poly.entity_id
_entity_poly.type
_entity_poly.pdbx_seq_one_letter_code
_entity_poly.pdbx_strand_id
1 'polypeptide(L)'
;MILTIKNLRQRAEQVQDKMDYLITHITTTEMPEGTRRLKEQVAQQGLTDEIVMNAYALMGTAIHHITGKTPYLVQIMAALVLNQKAVAEMYTGEGKTLTALMPLYANALVGKGAHLITANPYLAKRDADDNRPVFEALGMTVGYTSQDVRNPQLSREAYQCDVTYTTGPGVGFDYLHDNTINDQHDRLQRGLYYALIDEADSILLDEAKTPLIISGHEEGIDRQYQLVNVVIADWVQSNTFAKFVKIDKKRQQVMLKPAGVAEVKREWGADVFEREPELIHVLNELLLAYFLYKKNVNYVITPDKEKKINTVQLIDSTTGRITDGQRLQNGLHQALETKENLLIQSSRETSASITYQALFQLYDHVAGMTGTAKADQVVLSTIYGLETVTIPTNRPRKRIDLPGKYFRYAADKDQAVLADVKKYHDHHQPILLVTGSVEQSEHFDRLLNQAGYQHYLLTAKNPEIEAQVVAKAGQRDSILVSTNMAGRGTDIKINEDVEHLGGLVVLGTEYHESIRVDDQLRGRAGRQGQPGITQFYGSLEDDLFKESEPRQMRRWRAFFNRPGRNINSPLIRWFFKNTQKNLAFKDFTSTRNDLVYQSIIIHEQQLLYRQRDWIMDTKVDYLHEWIMQILKEFYAQTWYLPTRRFKQRVENELLNRYLVPQDHDLTPFKRKKDVMRYAYDRFIEALSKREDLLGDYYRTQIRELTLTIVDRLWQQELQYLQNLKQMVIYESYRQANPTIEYQRQANESWERLLTQCRDYTVQAFLQGKLEAKSSFRSTDEGGAAA
;
A
#
# COMPACT_ATOMS: atom_id res chain seq x y z
N MET A 1 -27.52 2.54 -11.17
CA MET A 1 -28.40 3.71 -11.50
C MET A 1 -27.53 4.94 -11.53
N ILE A 2 -27.42 5.65 -12.65
CA ILE A 2 -26.58 6.87 -12.74
C ILE A 2 -27.16 7.91 -11.77
N LEU A 3 -26.43 8.22 -10.70
CA LEU A 3 -26.81 9.21 -9.72
C LEU A 3 -26.67 10.61 -10.34
N THR A 4 -27.75 11.17 -10.85
CA THR A 4 -27.75 12.58 -11.23
C THR A 4 -27.78 13.45 -9.98
N ILE A 5 -27.08 14.60 -10.03
CA ILE A 5 -27.07 15.58 -8.92
C ILE A 5 -28.50 15.96 -8.49
N LYS A 6 -29.45 16.03 -9.44
CA LYS A 6 -30.86 16.31 -9.13
C LYS A 6 -31.51 15.22 -8.27
N ASN A 7 -31.30 13.94 -8.58
CA ASN A 7 -31.86 12.82 -7.80
C ASN A 7 -31.20 12.75 -6.43
N LEU A 8 -29.88 12.96 -6.36
CA LEU A 8 -29.15 13.02 -5.08
C LEU A 8 -29.71 14.12 -4.18
N ARG A 9 -29.96 15.29 -4.73
CA ARG A 9 -30.50 16.42 -3.99
C ARG A 9 -31.90 16.10 -3.45
N GLN A 10 -32.80 15.58 -4.28
CA GLN A 10 -34.15 15.20 -3.84
C GLN A 10 -34.13 14.16 -2.71
N ARG A 11 -33.27 13.15 -2.81
CA ARG A 11 -33.11 12.15 -1.73
C ARG A 11 -32.52 12.74 -0.47
N ALA A 12 -31.54 13.63 -0.59
CA ALA A 12 -30.96 14.32 0.54
C ALA A 12 -31.96 15.26 1.25
N GLU A 13 -32.83 15.92 0.51
CA GLU A 13 -33.96 16.72 1.06
C GLU A 13 -34.90 15.82 1.88
N GLN A 14 -35.24 14.63 1.40
CA GLN A 14 -36.05 13.66 2.15
C GLN A 14 -35.37 13.19 3.45
N VAL A 15 -34.05 12.98 3.42
CA VAL A 15 -33.27 12.64 4.63
C VAL A 15 -33.29 13.81 5.61
N GLN A 16 -33.14 15.03 5.10
CA GLN A 16 -33.11 16.23 5.91
C GLN A 16 -34.49 16.46 6.60
N ASP A 17 -35.60 16.33 5.87
CA ASP A 17 -36.95 16.45 6.44
C ASP A 17 -37.18 15.42 7.56
N LYS A 18 -36.76 14.16 7.35
CA LYS A 18 -36.83 13.12 8.39
C LYS A 18 -35.94 13.44 9.59
N MET A 19 -34.73 13.93 9.36
CA MET A 19 -33.80 14.34 10.40
C MET A 19 -34.36 15.48 11.25
N ASP A 20 -34.88 16.53 10.64
CA ASP A 20 -35.48 17.69 11.31
C ASP A 20 -36.68 17.26 12.18
N TYR A 21 -37.49 16.30 11.69
CA TYR A 21 -38.53 15.68 12.51
C TYR A 21 -37.96 14.93 13.71
N LEU A 22 -36.94 14.09 13.52
CA LEU A 22 -36.35 13.28 14.59
C LEU A 22 -35.64 14.16 15.66
N ILE A 23 -34.96 15.22 15.27
CA ILE A 23 -34.30 16.15 16.20
C ILE A 23 -35.26 16.70 17.25
N THR A 24 -36.53 16.91 16.86
CA THR A 24 -37.55 17.47 17.77
C THR A 24 -38.33 16.44 18.54
N HIS A 25 -38.33 15.16 18.10
CA HIS A 25 -39.20 14.10 18.66
C HIS A 25 -38.47 12.95 19.34
N ILE A 26 -37.16 12.78 19.15
CA ILE A 26 -36.38 11.69 19.73
C ILE A 26 -35.27 12.23 20.64
N THR A 27 -35.17 11.66 21.81
CA THR A 27 -34.11 11.93 22.78
C THR A 27 -32.90 11.01 22.54
N THR A 28 -31.74 11.37 23.09
CA THR A 28 -30.53 10.54 22.99
C THR A 28 -30.70 9.15 23.60
N THR A 29 -31.55 9.00 24.60
CA THR A 29 -31.83 7.71 25.25
C THR A 29 -32.67 6.75 24.41
N GLU A 30 -33.39 7.25 23.41
CA GLU A 30 -34.21 6.46 22.49
C GLU A 30 -33.49 6.03 21.20
N MET A 31 -32.35 6.65 20.90
CA MET A 31 -31.58 6.38 19.67
C MET A 31 -31.07 4.94 19.57
N PRO A 32 -30.57 4.28 20.63
CA PRO A 32 -30.17 2.87 20.56
C PRO A 32 -31.29 1.94 20.14
N GLU A 33 -32.53 2.22 20.56
CA GLU A 33 -33.70 1.46 20.15
C GLU A 33 -34.01 1.65 18.66
N GLY A 34 -33.83 2.89 18.13
CA GLY A 34 -33.90 3.17 16.70
C GLY A 34 -32.89 2.34 15.92
N THR A 35 -31.63 2.27 16.41
CA THR A 35 -30.58 1.44 15.82
C THR A 35 -30.95 -0.05 15.84
N ARG A 36 -31.49 -0.56 16.94
CA ARG A 36 -31.92 -1.96 17.05
C ARG A 36 -32.94 -2.31 15.99
N ARG A 37 -33.97 -1.45 15.82
CA ARG A 37 -35.00 -1.64 14.77
C ARG A 37 -34.42 -1.64 13.37
N LEU A 38 -33.47 -0.73 13.09
CA LEU A 38 -32.80 -0.70 11.79
C LEU A 38 -31.97 -1.98 11.56
N LYS A 39 -31.23 -2.48 12.57
CA LYS A 39 -30.50 -3.76 12.49
C LYS A 39 -31.45 -4.93 12.17
N GLU A 40 -32.62 -4.99 12.80
CA GLU A 40 -33.65 -6.00 12.52
C GLU A 40 -34.18 -5.91 11.08
N GLN A 41 -34.44 -4.70 10.59
CA GLN A 41 -34.86 -4.49 9.19
C GLN A 41 -33.76 -4.90 8.20
N VAL A 42 -32.51 -4.55 8.48
CA VAL A 42 -31.36 -4.98 7.64
C VAL A 42 -31.23 -6.51 7.62
N ALA A 43 -31.44 -7.18 8.75
CA ALA A 43 -31.37 -8.64 8.83
C ALA A 43 -32.46 -9.32 7.99
N GLN A 44 -33.64 -8.70 7.85
CA GLN A 44 -34.78 -9.25 7.11
C GLN A 44 -34.73 -9.00 5.61
N GLN A 45 -34.29 -7.82 5.17
CA GLN A 45 -34.41 -7.38 3.77
C GLN A 45 -33.12 -6.79 3.16
N GLY A 46 -32.02 -6.86 3.91
CA GLY A 46 -30.75 -6.24 3.52
C GLY A 46 -30.74 -4.72 3.67
N LEU A 47 -29.65 -4.09 3.28
CA LEU A 47 -29.48 -2.64 3.35
C LEU A 47 -30.15 -1.97 2.13
N THR A 48 -31.45 -1.71 2.24
CA THR A 48 -32.22 -1.02 1.18
C THR A 48 -32.03 0.49 1.20
N ASP A 49 -32.34 1.16 0.08
CA ASP A 49 -32.28 2.63 -0.01
C ASP A 49 -33.12 3.35 1.07
N GLU A 50 -34.26 2.81 1.42
CA GLU A 50 -35.13 3.37 2.46
C GLU A 50 -34.49 3.25 3.85
N ILE A 51 -33.91 2.10 4.15
CA ILE A 51 -33.18 1.88 5.41
C ILE A 51 -31.97 2.82 5.50
N VAL A 52 -31.23 3.01 4.41
CA VAL A 52 -30.12 3.96 4.34
C VAL A 52 -30.57 5.38 4.66
N MET A 53 -31.69 5.84 4.05
CA MET A 53 -32.22 7.17 4.33
C MET A 53 -32.66 7.34 5.80
N ASN A 54 -33.30 6.31 6.38
CA ASN A 54 -33.69 6.31 7.79
C ASN A 54 -32.45 6.30 8.74
N ALA A 55 -31.44 5.50 8.39
CA ALA A 55 -30.17 5.47 9.11
C ALA A 55 -29.46 6.82 9.08
N TYR A 56 -29.43 7.49 7.92
CA TYR A 56 -28.82 8.81 7.79
C TYR A 56 -29.57 9.89 8.59
N ALA A 57 -30.88 9.84 8.61
CA ALA A 57 -31.68 10.74 9.41
C ALA A 57 -31.39 10.55 10.91
N LEU A 58 -31.32 9.31 11.39
CA LEU A 58 -31.03 9.00 12.78
C LEU A 58 -29.57 9.39 13.15
N MET A 59 -28.59 9.10 12.29
CA MET A 59 -27.20 9.53 12.49
C MET A 59 -27.07 11.06 12.50
N GLY A 60 -27.74 11.77 11.59
CA GLY A 60 -27.76 13.24 11.56
C GLY A 60 -28.36 13.84 12.82
N THR A 61 -29.40 13.19 13.38
CA THR A 61 -30.00 13.53 14.68
C THR A 61 -29.01 13.35 15.82
N ALA A 62 -28.26 12.23 15.85
CA ALA A 62 -27.20 12.00 16.84
C ALA A 62 -26.08 13.04 16.75
N ILE A 63 -25.64 13.36 15.53
CA ILE A 63 -24.64 14.42 15.31
C ILE A 63 -25.16 15.76 15.91
N HIS A 64 -26.41 16.13 15.63
CA HIS A 64 -26.99 17.36 16.16
C HIS A 64 -27.01 17.39 17.70
N HIS A 65 -27.52 16.35 18.34
CA HIS A 65 -27.64 16.29 19.80
C HIS A 65 -26.28 16.27 20.53
N ILE A 66 -25.29 15.60 19.97
CA ILE A 66 -23.99 15.44 20.62
C ILE A 66 -23.04 16.62 20.31
N THR A 67 -23.05 17.14 19.06
CA THR A 67 -22.07 18.15 18.63
C THR A 67 -22.66 19.54 18.45
N GLY A 68 -23.99 19.70 18.49
CA GLY A 68 -24.68 20.94 18.16
C GLY A 68 -24.63 21.31 16.66
N LYS A 69 -24.11 20.44 15.79
CA LYS A 69 -24.00 20.70 14.36
C LYS A 69 -24.99 19.84 13.60
N THR A 70 -25.67 20.44 12.60
CA THR A 70 -26.54 19.70 11.69
C THR A 70 -25.84 19.49 10.35
N PRO A 71 -25.82 18.26 9.81
CA PRO A 71 -25.26 18.00 8.50
C PRO A 71 -25.93 18.85 7.41
N TYR A 72 -25.11 19.46 6.55
CA TYR A 72 -25.63 20.23 5.40
C TYR A 72 -26.18 19.31 4.32
N LEU A 73 -27.09 19.80 3.51
CA LEU A 73 -27.68 19.07 2.37
C LEU A 73 -26.60 18.46 1.46
N VAL A 74 -25.54 19.19 1.17
CA VAL A 74 -24.42 18.72 0.35
C VAL A 74 -23.63 17.56 1.01
N GLN A 75 -23.55 17.53 2.33
CA GLN A 75 -22.93 16.43 3.07
C GLN A 75 -23.79 15.17 3.01
N ILE A 76 -25.11 15.31 3.12
CA ILE A 76 -26.06 14.20 2.93
C ILE A 76 -25.99 13.67 1.49
N MET A 77 -25.93 14.55 0.48
CA MET A 77 -25.72 14.15 -0.91
C MET A 77 -24.45 13.34 -1.10
N ALA A 78 -23.35 13.78 -0.52
CA ALA A 78 -22.08 13.05 -0.57
C ALA A 78 -22.17 11.69 0.16
N ALA A 79 -22.80 11.63 1.33
CA ALA A 79 -23.01 10.39 2.07
C ALA A 79 -23.80 9.36 1.23
N LEU A 80 -24.81 9.80 0.48
CA LEU A 80 -25.58 8.95 -0.44
C LEU A 80 -24.72 8.38 -1.59
N VAL A 81 -23.73 9.15 -2.07
CA VAL A 81 -22.73 8.66 -3.04
C VAL A 81 -21.82 7.62 -2.40
N LEU A 82 -21.36 7.86 -1.18
CA LEU A 82 -20.46 6.99 -0.44
C LEU A 82 -21.10 5.65 -0.02
N ASN A 83 -22.40 5.54 -0.06
CA ASN A 83 -23.09 4.26 0.15
C ASN A 83 -23.08 3.38 -1.11
N GLN A 84 -22.55 3.87 -2.21
CA GLN A 84 -22.40 3.15 -3.46
C GLN A 84 -20.91 2.93 -3.74
N LYS A 85 -20.59 2.14 -4.75
CA LYS A 85 -19.21 1.94 -5.19
C LYS A 85 -18.72 3.18 -5.97
N ALA A 86 -18.44 4.27 -5.22
CA ALA A 86 -18.17 5.58 -5.82
C ALA A 86 -17.23 6.44 -4.95
N VAL A 87 -16.65 7.46 -5.57
CA VAL A 87 -15.87 8.51 -4.91
C VAL A 87 -16.67 9.82 -4.92
N ALA A 88 -16.92 10.36 -3.73
CA ALA A 88 -17.48 11.68 -3.58
C ALA A 88 -16.36 12.74 -3.63
N GLU A 89 -16.32 13.54 -4.68
CA GLU A 89 -15.43 14.68 -4.73
C GLU A 89 -16.07 15.87 -3.99
N MET A 90 -15.59 16.08 -2.77
CA MET A 90 -15.98 17.19 -1.90
C MET A 90 -14.77 18.10 -1.70
N TYR A 91 -14.93 19.40 -1.98
CA TYR A 91 -13.85 20.35 -1.76
C TYR A 91 -13.37 20.33 -0.31
N THR A 92 -12.07 20.62 -0.13
CA THR A 92 -11.45 20.67 1.20
C THR A 92 -12.16 21.70 2.06
N GLY A 93 -12.47 21.33 3.32
CA GLY A 93 -13.21 22.19 4.24
C GLY A 93 -14.74 22.03 4.21
N GLU A 94 -15.34 21.28 3.29
CA GLU A 94 -16.81 21.05 3.24
C GLU A 94 -17.32 20.06 4.31
N GLY A 95 -16.44 19.58 5.22
CA GLY A 95 -16.82 18.76 6.36
C GLY A 95 -16.91 17.26 6.04
N LYS A 96 -15.94 16.71 5.32
CA LYS A 96 -15.82 15.28 5.01
C LYS A 96 -15.96 14.38 6.22
N THR A 97 -15.40 14.79 7.37
CA THR A 97 -15.48 14.01 8.63
C THR A 97 -16.91 13.74 9.07
N LEU A 98 -17.78 14.76 9.09
CA LEU A 98 -19.20 14.58 9.42
C LEU A 98 -19.95 13.77 8.35
N THR A 99 -19.60 13.97 7.08
CA THR A 99 -20.17 13.23 5.96
C THR A 99 -19.93 11.73 6.10
N ALA A 100 -18.73 11.33 6.53
CA ALA A 100 -18.32 9.95 6.69
C ALA A 100 -19.14 9.16 7.72
N LEU A 101 -19.67 9.82 8.75
CA LEU A 101 -20.39 9.13 9.83
C LEU A 101 -21.66 8.43 9.33
N MET A 102 -22.38 9.05 8.38
CA MET A 102 -23.62 8.50 7.85
C MET A 102 -23.44 7.16 7.11
N PRO A 103 -22.54 7.04 6.09
CA PRO A 103 -22.32 5.77 5.41
C PRO A 103 -21.64 4.71 6.31
N LEU A 104 -20.76 5.11 7.23
CA LEU A 104 -20.18 4.19 8.20
C LEU A 104 -21.26 3.56 9.08
N TYR A 105 -22.15 4.39 9.63
CA TYR A 105 -23.26 3.92 10.47
C TYR A 105 -24.19 2.96 9.70
N ALA A 106 -24.66 3.35 8.51
CA ALA A 106 -25.56 2.52 7.73
C ALA A 106 -24.94 1.16 7.37
N ASN A 107 -23.67 1.13 6.98
CA ASN A 107 -23.00 -0.13 6.65
C ASN A 107 -22.63 -0.96 7.90
N ALA A 108 -22.41 -0.32 9.04
CA ALA A 108 -22.18 -1.01 10.32
C ALA A 108 -23.43 -1.75 10.81
N LEU A 109 -24.66 -1.31 10.44
CA LEU A 109 -25.92 -2.01 10.77
C LEU A 109 -25.96 -3.44 10.26
N VAL A 110 -25.20 -3.77 9.20
CA VAL A 110 -25.10 -5.13 8.64
C VAL A 110 -24.41 -6.10 9.60
N GLY A 111 -23.67 -5.61 10.59
CA GLY A 111 -22.98 -6.43 11.60
C GLY A 111 -21.66 -7.05 11.14
N LYS A 112 -21.18 -6.73 9.92
CA LYS A 112 -19.91 -7.25 9.38
C LYS A 112 -18.71 -6.32 9.62
N GLY A 113 -18.91 -5.14 10.23
CA GLY A 113 -17.89 -4.11 10.43
C GLY A 113 -17.78 -3.14 9.28
N ALA A 114 -17.61 -1.86 9.60
CA ALA A 114 -17.37 -0.79 8.65
C ALA A 114 -16.02 -0.12 8.98
N HIS A 115 -15.13 -0.02 8.01
CA HIS A 115 -13.80 0.54 8.19
C HIS A 115 -13.71 1.93 7.60
N LEU A 116 -13.21 2.90 8.38
CA LEU A 116 -12.71 4.17 7.86
C LEU A 116 -11.19 4.09 7.73
N ILE A 117 -10.70 4.32 6.52
CA ILE A 117 -9.28 4.25 6.19
C ILE A 117 -8.76 5.67 5.94
N THR A 118 -7.82 6.11 6.75
CA THR A 118 -7.22 7.45 6.72
C THR A 118 -5.72 7.39 6.48
N ALA A 119 -5.10 8.55 6.24
CA ALA A 119 -3.72 8.66 5.78
C ALA A 119 -2.65 8.32 6.83
N ASN A 120 -2.97 8.42 8.13
CA ASN A 120 -1.99 8.12 9.19
C ASN A 120 -2.66 7.72 10.51
N PRO A 121 -1.91 7.04 11.42
CA PRO A 121 -2.46 6.54 12.69
C PRO A 121 -2.95 7.63 13.65
N TYR A 122 -2.32 8.80 13.62
CA TYR A 122 -2.74 9.94 14.43
C TYR A 122 -4.16 10.39 14.06
N LEU A 123 -4.44 10.52 12.76
CA LEU A 123 -5.78 10.87 12.28
C LEU A 123 -6.79 9.77 12.60
N ALA A 124 -6.43 8.49 12.44
CA ALA A 124 -7.30 7.37 12.77
C ALA A 124 -7.73 7.41 14.24
N LYS A 125 -6.78 7.59 15.15
CA LYS A 125 -7.06 7.71 16.59
C LYS A 125 -7.89 8.95 16.92
N ARG A 126 -7.46 10.13 16.46
CA ARG A 126 -8.17 11.40 16.70
C ARG A 126 -9.62 11.33 16.24
N ASP A 127 -9.85 10.87 15.01
CA ASP A 127 -11.18 10.86 14.42
C ASP A 127 -12.06 9.77 15.07
N ALA A 128 -11.48 8.64 15.52
CA ALA A 128 -12.18 7.66 16.32
C ALA A 128 -12.63 8.24 17.67
N ASP A 129 -11.71 8.90 18.38
CA ASP A 129 -11.99 9.49 19.71
C ASP A 129 -12.99 10.66 19.62
N ASP A 130 -12.86 11.53 18.62
CA ASP A 130 -13.76 12.69 18.40
C ASP A 130 -15.20 12.24 18.03
N ASN A 131 -15.33 11.15 17.26
CA ASN A 131 -16.62 10.70 16.75
C ASN A 131 -17.27 9.59 17.64
N ARG A 132 -16.52 8.98 18.55
CA ARG A 132 -16.99 7.94 19.47
C ARG A 132 -18.29 8.33 20.20
N PRO A 133 -18.43 9.53 20.78
CA PRO A 133 -19.65 9.89 21.50
C PRO A 133 -20.92 9.87 20.63
N VAL A 134 -20.78 10.18 19.32
CA VAL A 134 -21.90 10.15 18.37
C VAL A 134 -22.36 8.71 18.09
N PHE A 135 -21.43 7.79 17.90
CA PHE A 135 -21.74 6.39 17.69
C PHE A 135 -22.28 5.71 18.95
N GLU A 136 -21.70 6.02 20.11
CA GLU A 136 -22.16 5.50 21.41
C GLU A 136 -23.59 5.94 21.73
N ALA A 137 -23.98 7.16 21.38
CA ALA A 137 -25.37 7.64 21.52
C ALA A 137 -26.35 6.80 20.67
N LEU A 138 -25.89 6.14 19.62
CA LEU A 138 -26.65 5.22 18.79
C LEU A 138 -26.54 3.76 19.25
N GLY A 139 -25.81 3.47 20.34
CA GLY A 139 -25.53 2.11 20.80
C GLY A 139 -24.57 1.32 19.92
N MET A 140 -23.67 2.01 19.21
CA MET A 140 -22.65 1.42 18.33
C MET A 140 -21.26 1.56 18.95
N THR A 141 -20.39 0.61 18.67
CA THR A 141 -19.02 0.56 19.17
C THR A 141 -18.03 1.08 18.15
N VAL A 142 -16.98 1.80 18.64
CA VAL A 142 -15.92 2.37 17.80
C VAL A 142 -14.56 1.97 18.32
N GLY A 143 -13.72 1.44 17.42
CA GLY A 143 -12.32 1.12 17.67
C GLY A 143 -11.38 1.81 16.69
N TYR A 144 -10.08 1.81 17.01
CA TYR A 144 -9.02 2.15 16.08
C TYR A 144 -7.88 1.14 16.20
N THR A 145 -7.27 0.78 15.05
CA THR A 145 -6.15 -0.17 15.05
C THR A 145 -4.87 0.52 15.48
N SER A 146 -4.07 -0.20 16.29
CA SER A 146 -2.72 0.21 16.61
C SER A 146 -1.75 -0.34 15.56
N GLN A 147 -0.77 0.46 15.13
CA GLN A 147 0.35 -0.05 14.33
C GLN A 147 1.45 -0.70 15.21
N ASP A 148 1.22 -0.79 16.51
CA ASP A 148 2.14 -1.49 17.40
C ASP A 148 1.99 -3.00 17.24
N VAL A 149 2.90 -3.59 16.45
CA VAL A 149 2.99 -5.04 16.20
C VAL A 149 3.10 -5.86 17.50
N ARG A 150 3.50 -5.22 18.62
CA ARG A 150 3.66 -5.86 19.93
C ARG A 150 2.34 -6.10 20.64
N ASN A 151 1.26 -5.46 20.21
CA ASN A 151 -0.04 -5.63 20.85
C ASN A 151 -1.16 -5.94 19.83
N PRO A 152 -1.16 -7.18 19.25
CA PRO A 152 -2.17 -7.61 18.29
C PRO A 152 -3.58 -7.65 18.90
N GLN A 153 -3.69 -7.75 20.23
CA GLN A 153 -4.97 -7.77 20.92
C GLN A 153 -5.75 -6.48 20.73
N LEU A 154 -5.09 -5.31 20.73
CA LEU A 154 -5.75 -4.03 20.48
C LEU A 154 -6.36 -3.95 19.09
N SER A 155 -5.63 -4.42 18.05
CA SER A 155 -6.17 -4.49 16.69
C SER A 155 -7.35 -5.45 16.61
N ARG A 156 -7.28 -6.62 17.25
CA ARG A 156 -8.39 -7.58 17.31
C ARG A 156 -9.63 -6.96 17.94
N GLU A 157 -9.51 -6.32 19.09
CA GLU A 157 -10.62 -5.63 19.77
C GLU A 157 -11.21 -4.52 18.90
N ALA A 158 -10.37 -3.75 18.21
CA ALA A 158 -10.82 -2.71 17.29
C ALA A 158 -11.63 -3.27 16.12
N TYR A 159 -11.22 -4.39 15.53
CA TYR A 159 -11.97 -5.04 14.44
C TYR A 159 -13.27 -5.71 14.91
N GLN A 160 -13.45 -5.97 16.19
CA GLN A 160 -14.73 -6.44 16.75
C GLN A 160 -15.75 -5.32 16.93
N CYS A 161 -15.33 -4.05 16.90
CA CYS A 161 -16.25 -2.92 16.95
C CYS A 161 -17.12 -2.81 15.70
N ASP A 162 -18.28 -2.14 15.80
CA ASP A 162 -19.16 -1.87 14.66
C ASP A 162 -18.45 -0.99 13.60
N VAL A 163 -17.66 -0.02 14.06
CA VAL A 163 -16.87 0.88 13.21
C VAL A 163 -15.40 0.85 13.64
N THR A 164 -14.50 0.66 12.70
CA THR A 164 -13.05 0.60 12.93
C THR A 164 -12.34 1.68 12.11
N TYR A 165 -11.58 2.54 12.80
CA TYR A 165 -10.71 3.51 12.17
C TYR A 165 -9.31 2.89 12.02
N THR A 166 -8.75 2.96 10.80
CA THR A 166 -7.46 2.34 10.47
C THR A 166 -6.74 3.12 9.38
N THR A 167 -5.55 2.66 8.99
CA THR A 167 -4.80 3.21 7.85
C THR A 167 -4.70 2.17 6.73
N GLY A 168 -4.35 2.61 5.52
CA GLY A 168 -4.10 1.69 4.40
C GLY A 168 -3.04 0.64 4.74
N PRO A 169 -1.83 1.02 5.22
CA PRO A 169 -0.84 0.06 5.71
C PRO A 169 -1.37 -0.82 6.84
N GLY A 170 -2.09 -0.24 7.83
CA GLY A 170 -2.61 -0.99 8.98
C GLY A 170 -3.50 -2.16 8.55
N VAL A 171 -4.56 -1.87 7.80
CA VAL A 171 -5.48 -2.94 7.36
C VAL A 171 -4.79 -3.96 6.45
N GLY A 172 -3.82 -3.53 5.64
CA GLY A 172 -3.11 -4.42 4.74
C GLY A 172 -2.13 -5.35 5.46
N PHE A 173 -1.37 -4.85 6.43
CA PHE A 173 -0.49 -5.69 7.25
C PHE A 173 -1.28 -6.65 8.15
N ASP A 174 -2.39 -6.20 8.74
CA ASP A 174 -3.29 -7.07 9.50
C ASP A 174 -3.88 -8.18 8.62
N TYR A 175 -4.25 -7.85 7.36
CA TYR A 175 -4.69 -8.85 6.38
C TYR A 175 -3.59 -9.87 6.05
N LEU A 176 -2.37 -9.42 5.80
CA LEU A 176 -1.24 -10.31 5.52
C LEU A 176 -0.92 -11.19 6.72
N HIS A 177 -0.94 -10.62 7.93
CA HIS A 177 -0.77 -11.38 9.18
C HIS A 177 -1.82 -12.50 9.28
N ASP A 178 -3.10 -12.18 9.08
CA ASP A 178 -4.19 -13.15 9.18
C ASP A 178 -4.09 -14.31 8.15
N ASN A 179 -3.36 -14.09 7.07
CA ASN A 179 -3.11 -15.11 6.06
C ASN A 179 -1.76 -15.85 6.23
N THR A 180 -0.98 -15.50 7.26
CA THR A 180 0.27 -16.20 7.59
C THR A 180 0.20 -16.97 8.92
N ILE A 181 -0.86 -16.83 9.70
CA ILE A 181 -1.09 -17.57 10.95
C ILE A 181 -1.45 -19.04 10.68
N ASN A 182 -1.20 -19.89 11.68
CA ASN A 182 -1.53 -21.32 11.63
C ASN A 182 -2.74 -21.70 12.48
N ASP A 183 -3.30 -20.75 13.26
CA ASP A 183 -4.49 -20.94 14.07
C ASP A 183 -5.49 -19.81 13.79
N GLN A 184 -6.74 -20.17 13.51
CA GLN A 184 -7.81 -19.19 13.28
C GLN A 184 -8.10 -18.29 14.49
N HIS A 185 -7.83 -18.77 15.70
CA HIS A 185 -8.00 -17.96 16.91
C HIS A 185 -7.05 -16.76 16.96
N ASP A 186 -5.97 -16.79 16.18
CA ASP A 186 -5.02 -15.69 16.11
C ASP A 186 -5.41 -14.61 15.10
N ARG A 187 -6.49 -14.78 14.32
CA ARG A 187 -7.01 -13.78 13.40
C ARG A 187 -7.36 -12.47 14.08
N LEU A 188 -6.95 -11.38 13.47
CA LEU A 188 -7.25 -10.02 13.91
C LEU A 188 -8.57 -9.53 13.31
N GLN A 189 -8.73 -9.71 12.00
CA GLN A 189 -9.86 -9.20 11.23
C GLN A 189 -11.02 -10.20 11.21
N ARG A 190 -12.26 -9.70 11.25
CA ARG A 190 -13.47 -10.53 11.09
C ARG A 190 -14.01 -10.57 9.66
N GLY A 191 -13.39 -9.80 8.73
CA GLY A 191 -13.78 -9.72 7.33
C GLY A 191 -13.65 -8.31 6.77
N LEU A 192 -13.75 -8.17 5.44
CA LEU A 192 -13.57 -6.94 4.70
C LEU A 192 -14.89 -6.58 3.97
N TYR A 193 -15.85 -6.04 4.72
CA TYR A 193 -17.19 -5.75 4.19
C TYR A 193 -17.27 -4.36 3.55
N TYR A 194 -17.07 -3.28 4.33
CA TYR A 194 -17.18 -1.91 3.85
C TYR A 194 -15.92 -1.11 4.18
N ALA A 195 -15.33 -0.47 3.18
CA ALA A 195 -14.24 0.47 3.33
C ALA A 195 -14.64 1.86 2.84
N LEU A 196 -14.59 2.84 3.73
CA LEU A 196 -14.64 4.26 3.40
C LEU A 196 -13.24 4.84 3.46
N ILE A 197 -12.72 5.29 2.33
CA ILE A 197 -11.37 5.81 2.21
C ILE A 197 -11.41 7.33 2.26
N ASP A 198 -10.87 7.93 3.33
CA ASP A 198 -10.66 9.37 3.39
C ASP A 198 -9.36 9.76 2.69
N GLU A 199 -9.34 10.90 2.02
CA GLU A 199 -8.26 11.32 1.13
C GLU A 199 -7.94 10.21 0.10
N ALA A 200 -8.99 9.70 -0.56
CA ALA A 200 -8.92 8.54 -1.46
C ALA A 200 -7.88 8.69 -2.58
N ASP A 201 -7.62 9.91 -3.02
CA ASP A 201 -6.58 10.22 -3.99
C ASP A 201 -5.15 9.96 -3.47
N SER A 202 -4.89 10.14 -2.17
CA SER A 202 -3.61 9.77 -1.57
C SER A 202 -3.44 8.26 -1.52
N ILE A 203 -4.42 7.61 -0.91
CA ILE A 203 -4.32 6.19 -0.57
C ILE A 203 -4.40 5.32 -1.84
N LEU A 204 -5.33 5.63 -2.76
CA LEU A 204 -5.57 4.83 -3.95
C LEU A 204 -4.62 5.14 -5.12
N LEU A 205 -3.99 6.33 -5.15
CA LEU A 205 -3.16 6.75 -6.28
C LEU A 205 -1.69 6.95 -5.89
N ASP A 206 -1.39 7.70 -4.81
CA ASP A 206 -0.01 8.02 -4.44
C ASP A 206 0.67 6.87 -3.69
N GLU A 207 0.05 6.37 -2.63
CA GLU A 207 0.58 5.29 -1.79
C GLU A 207 0.48 3.92 -2.48
N ALA A 208 -0.49 3.78 -3.40
CA ALA A 208 -0.73 2.52 -4.10
C ALA A 208 0.40 2.09 -5.06
N LYS A 209 1.41 2.90 -5.26
CA LYS A 209 2.59 2.59 -6.10
C LYS A 209 3.50 1.53 -5.47
N THR A 210 3.49 1.39 -4.16
CA THR A 210 4.32 0.44 -3.40
C THR A 210 3.47 -0.65 -2.75
N PRO A 211 3.81 -1.94 -2.93
CA PRO A 211 3.11 -3.02 -2.23
C PRO A 211 3.47 -3.06 -0.75
N LEU A 212 2.57 -3.63 0.05
CA LEU A 212 2.81 -3.98 1.43
C LEU A 212 3.46 -5.36 1.48
N ILE A 213 4.53 -5.53 2.25
CA ILE A 213 5.34 -6.76 2.27
C ILE A 213 5.65 -7.14 3.71
N ILE A 214 5.35 -8.40 4.06
CA ILE A 214 5.88 -9.06 5.25
C ILE A 214 7.04 -9.96 4.80
N SER A 215 8.18 -9.82 5.46
CA SER A 215 9.39 -10.57 5.12
C SER A 215 9.81 -11.54 6.23
N GLY A 216 10.18 -12.76 5.85
CA GLY A 216 10.78 -13.78 6.73
C GLY A 216 12.30 -13.64 6.87
N HIS A 217 12.95 -14.52 7.64
CA HIS A 217 14.41 -14.57 7.81
C HIS A 217 14.99 -15.64 6.90
N GLU A 218 16.03 -15.30 6.14
CA GLU A 218 16.86 -16.27 5.42
C GLU A 218 18.33 -16.10 5.82
N GLU A 219 19.01 -17.21 6.12
CA GLU A 219 20.44 -17.22 6.41
C GLU A 219 21.22 -17.62 5.13
N GLY A 220 22.21 -16.82 4.73
CA GLY A 220 23.19 -17.26 3.74
C GLY A 220 23.60 -16.31 2.61
N ILE A 221 22.85 -15.25 2.32
CA ILE A 221 23.13 -14.32 1.18
C ILE A 221 24.21 -13.28 1.49
N ASP A 222 24.48 -13.01 2.76
CA ASP A 222 25.42 -11.97 3.24
C ASP A 222 26.82 -12.09 2.62
N ARG A 223 27.29 -13.31 2.38
CA ARG A 223 28.62 -13.56 1.83
C ARG A 223 28.79 -13.07 0.39
N GLN A 224 27.74 -13.22 -0.43
CA GLN A 224 27.78 -12.75 -1.84
C GLN A 224 27.84 -11.23 -1.93
N TYR A 225 27.07 -10.52 -1.07
CA TYR A 225 27.13 -9.05 -1.01
C TYR A 225 28.51 -8.56 -0.62
N GLN A 226 29.15 -9.17 0.36
CA GLN A 226 30.49 -8.83 0.79
C GLN A 226 31.53 -9.07 -0.31
N LEU A 227 31.47 -10.21 -1.00
CA LEU A 227 32.39 -10.54 -2.11
C LEU A 227 32.29 -9.55 -3.26
N VAL A 228 31.09 -9.20 -3.68
CA VAL A 228 30.87 -8.27 -4.79
C VAL A 228 31.21 -6.84 -4.39
N ASN A 229 30.93 -6.46 -3.12
CA ASN A 229 31.22 -5.13 -2.61
C ASN A 229 32.71 -4.78 -2.66
N VAL A 230 33.59 -5.73 -2.40
CA VAL A 230 35.03 -5.52 -2.47
C VAL A 230 35.45 -5.01 -3.85
N VAL A 231 34.90 -5.61 -4.92
CA VAL A 231 35.23 -5.23 -6.30
C VAL A 231 34.67 -3.85 -6.66
N ILE A 232 33.41 -3.58 -6.29
CA ILE A 232 32.77 -2.29 -6.62
C ILE A 232 33.38 -1.16 -5.79
N ALA A 233 33.66 -1.39 -4.51
CA ALA A 233 34.31 -0.42 -3.65
C ALA A 233 35.71 -0.03 -4.18
N ASP A 234 36.47 -0.99 -4.70
CA ASP A 234 37.77 -0.71 -5.36
C ASP A 234 37.57 0.15 -6.60
N TRP A 235 36.59 -0.12 -7.47
CA TRP A 235 36.31 0.72 -8.62
C TRP A 235 35.94 2.16 -8.23
N VAL A 236 35.26 2.36 -7.13
CA VAL A 236 34.87 3.68 -6.63
C VAL A 236 36.05 4.39 -5.99
N GLN A 237 36.82 3.72 -5.10
CA GLN A 237 37.96 4.30 -4.41
C GLN A 237 39.10 4.64 -5.36
N SER A 238 39.39 3.79 -6.35
CA SER A 238 40.40 4.02 -7.37
C SER A 238 39.94 5.02 -8.47
N ASN A 239 38.69 5.49 -8.40
CA ASN A 239 38.06 6.36 -9.40
C ASN A 239 38.08 5.78 -10.83
N THR A 240 38.09 4.45 -10.95
CA THR A 240 38.13 3.73 -12.22
C THR A 240 36.77 3.33 -12.76
N PHE A 241 35.71 3.52 -11.97
CA PHE A 241 34.34 3.09 -12.28
C PHE A 241 33.84 3.59 -13.66
N ALA A 242 34.27 4.80 -14.10
CA ALA A 242 33.89 5.35 -15.39
C ALA A 242 34.35 4.49 -16.57
N LYS A 243 35.37 3.65 -16.40
CA LYS A 243 35.85 2.68 -17.38
C LYS A 243 34.92 1.48 -17.52
N PHE A 244 34.34 1.03 -16.38
CA PHE A 244 33.60 -0.22 -16.26
C PHE A 244 32.09 -0.04 -16.33
N VAL A 245 31.59 1.14 -15.93
CA VAL A 245 30.14 1.36 -15.70
C VAL A 245 29.64 2.55 -16.52
N LYS A 246 28.42 2.41 -17.05
CA LYS A 246 27.64 3.49 -17.68
C LYS A 246 26.44 3.79 -16.81
N ILE A 247 26.34 5.03 -16.31
CA ILE A 247 25.26 5.49 -15.46
C ILE A 247 24.26 6.28 -16.30
N ASP A 248 23.01 5.83 -16.36
CA ASP A 248 21.90 6.58 -16.95
C ASP A 248 20.95 7.05 -15.83
N LYS A 249 21.24 8.25 -15.31
CA LYS A 249 20.43 8.87 -14.23
C LYS A 249 19.00 9.14 -14.65
N LYS A 250 18.71 9.27 -15.94
CA LYS A 250 17.36 9.55 -16.45
C LYS A 250 16.49 8.32 -16.45
N ARG A 251 17.08 7.18 -16.78
CA ARG A 251 16.38 5.89 -16.78
C ARG A 251 16.50 5.15 -15.45
N GLN A 252 17.19 5.75 -14.46
CA GLN A 252 17.49 5.10 -13.19
C GLN A 252 18.17 3.73 -13.39
N GLN A 253 19.12 3.67 -14.34
CA GLN A 253 19.80 2.43 -14.72
C GLN A 253 21.31 2.59 -14.65
N VAL A 254 21.96 1.53 -14.23
CA VAL A 254 23.42 1.39 -14.24
C VAL A 254 23.75 0.13 -15.03
N MET A 255 24.62 0.24 -16.03
CA MET A 255 24.95 -0.85 -16.92
C MET A 255 26.45 -1.06 -16.97
N LEU A 256 26.90 -2.31 -17.03
CA LEU A 256 28.28 -2.62 -17.31
C LEU A 256 28.63 -2.28 -18.77
N LYS A 257 29.79 -1.68 -18.95
CA LYS A 257 30.43 -1.54 -20.26
C LYS A 257 31.14 -2.84 -20.64
N PRO A 258 31.55 -3.04 -21.91
CA PRO A 258 32.32 -4.23 -22.31
C PRO A 258 33.57 -4.48 -21.45
N ALA A 259 34.26 -3.40 -21.03
CA ALA A 259 35.40 -3.50 -20.13
C ALA A 259 35.00 -3.98 -18.72
N GLY A 260 33.82 -3.58 -18.23
CA GLY A 260 33.26 -4.06 -16.95
C GLY A 260 32.85 -5.54 -17.01
N VAL A 261 32.24 -5.98 -18.12
CA VAL A 261 31.92 -7.39 -18.35
C VAL A 261 33.21 -8.24 -18.36
N ALA A 262 34.27 -7.76 -19.02
CA ALA A 262 35.56 -8.45 -19.06
C ALA A 262 36.20 -8.56 -17.67
N GLU A 263 36.07 -7.50 -16.85
CA GLU A 263 36.55 -7.47 -15.46
C GLU A 263 35.80 -8.46 -14.57
N VAL A 264 34.48 -8.48 -14.65
CA VAL A 264 33.60 -9.43 -13.93
C VAL A 264 33.94 -10.87 -14.28
N LYS A 265 34.18 -11.15 -15.58
CA LYS A 265 34.62 -12.49 -16.04
C LYS A 265 36.02 -12.86 -15.54
N ARG A 266 36.89 -11.88 -15.38
CA ARG A 266 38.22 -12.09 -14.84
C ARG A 266 38.19 -12.47 -13.35
N GLU A 267 37.34 -11.80 -12.57
CA GLU A 267 37.25 -12.00 -11.13
C GLU A 267 36.54 -13.30 -10.76
N TRP A 268 35.44 -13.65 -11.44
CA TRP A 268 34.57 -14.76 -11.05
C TRP A 268 34.42 -15.89 -12.10
N GLY A 269 35.17 -15.81 -13.22
CA GLY A 269 35.16 -16.85 -14.26
C GLY A 269 34.44 -16.44 -15.54
N ALA A 270 34.85 -17.06 -16.67
CA ALA A 270 34.35 -16.70 -17.99
C ALA A 270 32.84 -16.96 -18.19
N ASP A 271 32.28 -17.90 -17.46
CA ASP A 271 30.91 -18.39 -17.52
C ASP A 271 30.01 -17.90 -16.35
N VAL A 272 30.50 -16.91 -15.56
CA VAL A 272 29.78 -16.38 -14.39
C VAL A 272 28.37 -15.89 -14.70
N PHE A 273 28.14 -15.28 -15.87
CA PHE A 273 26.82 -14.78 -16.28
C PHE A 273 25.79 -15.90 -16.53
N GLU A 274 26.24 -17.14 -16.75
CA GLU A 274 25.41 -18.30 -17.01
C GLU A 274 25.27 -19.21 -15.77
N ARG A 275 26.36 -19.32 -14.97
CA ARG A 275 26.42 -20.21 -13.81
C ARG A 275 26.00 -19.58 -12.50
N GLU A 276 26.20 -18.26 -12.34
CA GLU A 276 26.00 -17.56 -11.07
C GLU A 276 25.04 -16.37 -11.25
N PRO A 277 23.78 -16.59 -11.68
CA PRO A 277 22.82 -15.52 -11.91
C PRO A 277 22.55 -14.69 -10.66
N GLU A 278 22.60 -15.30 -9.48
CA GLU A 278 22.42 -14.64 -8.18
C GLU A 278 23.55 -13.65 -7.91
N LEU A 279 24.80 -14.00 -8.19
CA LEU A 279 25.95 -13.11 -8.03
C LEU A 279 25.84 -11.90 -8.96
N ILE A 280 25.35 -12.12 -10.19
CA ILE A 280 25.11 -11.03 -11.16
C ILE A 280 23.97 -10.12 -10.71
N HIS A 281 22.94 -10.70 -10.07
CA HIS A 281 21.87 -9.91 -9.46
C HIS A 281 22.42 -9.01 -8.35
N VAL A 282 23.18 -9.56 -7.39
CA VAL A 282 23.84 -8.80 -6.31
C VAL A 282 24.77 -7.70 -6.88
N LEU A 283 25.50 -7.98 -7.96
CA LEU A 283 26.33 -6.99 -8.64
C LEU A 283 25.50 -5.81 -9.15
N ASN A 284 24.38 -6.06 -9.80
CA ASN A 284 23.49 -5.01 -10.31
C ASN A 284 22.91 -4.15 -9.17
N GLU A 285 22.46 -4.79 -8.08
CA GLU A 285 21.89 -4.07 -6.92
C GLU A 285 22.94 -3.19 -6.22
N LEU A 286 24.17 -3.68 -6.07
CA LEU A 286 25.27 -2.88 -5.53
C LEU A 286 25.65 -1.72 -6.46
N LEU A 287 25.67 -1.92 -7.77
CA LEU A 287 25.90 -0.84 -8.72
C LEU A 287 24.81 0.24 -8.61
N LEU A 288 23.54 -0.13 -8.46
CA LEU A 288 22.45 0.81 -8.21
C LEU A 288 22.65 1.56 -6.89
N ALA A 289 22.98 0.84 -5.80
CA ALA A 289 23.22 1.42 -4.49
C ALA A 289 24.34 2.45 -4.49
N TYR A 290 25.45 2.16 -5.17
CA TYR A 290 26.60 3.07 -5.21
C TYR A 290 26.38 4.31 -6.07
N PHE A 291 25.71 4.19 -7.22
CA PHE A 291 25.70 5.24 -8.23
C PHE A 291 24.38 6.02 -8.32
N LEU A 292 23.27 5.47 -7.85
CA LEU A 292 21.97 6.14 -7.90
C LEU A 292 21.43 6.56 -6.53
N TYR A 293 21.76 5.83 -5.46
CA TYR A 293 21.26 6.12 -4.12
C TYR A 293 22.27 6.91 -3.28
N LYS A 294 21.83 8.08 -2.78
CA LYS A 294 22.66 8.98 -1.98
C LYS A 294 22.18 9.04 -0.53
N LYS A 295 23.13 8.95 0.39
CA LYS A 295 22.89 9.17 1.82
C LYS A 295 22.36 10.57 2.09
N ASN A 296 21.43 10.71 3.02
CA ASN A 296 20.72 11.94 3.39
C ASN A 296 19.83 12.54 2.27
N VAL A 297 19.67 11.85 1.15
CA VAL A 297 18.76 12.23 0.06
C VAL A 297 17.71 11.14 -0.16
N ASN A 298 18.17 9.90 -0.37
CA ASN A 298 17.30 8.76 -0.60
C ASN A 298 17.13 7.90 0.65
N TYR A 299 18.11 7.93 1.56
CA TYR A 299 18.09 7.18 2.82
C TYR A 299 18.94 7.86 3.89
N VAL A 300 18.67 7.52 5.15
CA VAL A 300 19.46 7.90 6.33
C VAL A 300 19.90 6.65 7.10
N ILE A 301 20.93 6.80 7.90
CA ILE A 301 21.35 5.78 8.86
C ILE A 301 20.87 6.23 10.24
N THR A 302 20.01 5.42 10.85
CA THR A 302 19.45 5.69 12.19
C THR A 302 19.63 4.47 13.08
N PRO A 303 19.82 4.68 14.40
CA PRO A 303 19.82 3.57 15.33
C PRO A 303 18.41 2.95 15.42
N ASP A 304 18.33 1.66 15.21
CA ASP A 304 17.13 0.88 15.51
C ASP A 304 16.95 0.84 17.04
N LYS A 305 15.82 1.36 17.52
CA LYS A 305 15.53 1.47 18.95
C LYS A 305 15.39 0.10 19.64
N GLU A 306 15.06 -0.94 18.89
CA GLU A 306 14.83 -2.30 19.40
C GLU A 306 16.11 -3.14 19.39
N LYS A 307 16.83 -3.11 18.28
CA LYS A 307 17.98 -3.98 18.03
C LYS A 307 19.31 -3.35 18.47
N LYS A 308 19.32 -2.06 18.81
CA LYS A 308 20.53 -1.27 19.17
C LYS A 308 21.63 -1.32 18.09
N ILE A 309 21.25 -1.50 16.82
CA ILE A 309 22.15 -1.49 15.67
C ILE A 309 21.75 -0.33 14.73
N ASN A 310 22.70 0.16 13.95
CA ASN A 310 22.40 1.15 12.92
C ASN A 310 21.77 0.47 11.72
N THR A 311 20.69 1.06 11.20
CA THR A 311 19.94 0.56 10.05
C THR A 311 19.75 1.62 9.00
N VAL A 312 19.57 1.21 7.74
CA VAL A 312 19.16 2.08 6.64
C VAL A 312 17.66 2.31 6.74
N GLN A 313 17.24 3.57 6.76
CA GLN A 313 15.84 3.98 6.64
C GLN A 313 15.65 4.85 5.42
N LEU A 314 14.57 4.62 4.68
CA LEU A 314 14.30 5.33 3.43
C LEU A 314 13.74 6.72 3.70
N ILE A 315 14.07 7.67 2.84
CA ILE A 315 13.45 8.98 2.79
C ILE A 315 12.50 8.98 1.60
N ASP A 316 11.24 9.21 1.86
CA ASP A 316 10.27 9.49 0.79
C ASP A 316 10.65 10.81 0.11
N SER A 317 10.97 10.77 -1.16
CA SER A 317 11.42 11.93 -1.93
C SER A 317 10.34 13.02 -2.03
N THR A 318 9.06 12.65 -1.91
CA THR A 318 7.92 13.56 -2.02
C THR A 318 7.59 14.23 -0.70
N THR A 319 7.59 13.44 0.39
CA THR A 319 7.20 13.93 1.72
C THR A 319 8.39 14.34 2.57
N GLY A 320 9.60 13.88 2.24
CA GLY A 320 10.80 14.00 3.07
C GLY A 320 10.74 13.23 4.38
N ARG A 321 9.70 12.40 4.56
CA ARG A 321 9.54 11.58 5.76
C ARG A 321 10.46 10.38 5.72
N ILE A 322 10.99 10.04 6.88
CA ILE A 322 11.60 8.74 7.08
C ILE A 322 10.44 7.72 7.14
N THR A 323 10.50 6.72 6.27
CA THR A 323 9.49 5.66 6.21
C THR A 323 9.92 4.50 7.09
N ASP A 324 9.30 4.40 8.27
CA ASP A 324 9.56 3.29 9.18
C ASP A 324 9.05 1.97 8.61
N GLY A 325 9.89 0.94 8.66
CA GLY A 325 9.51 -0.42 8.24
C GLY A 325 9.49 -0.67 6.73
N GLN A 326 9.61 0.36 5.88
CA GLN A 326 9.75 0.16 4.43
C GLN A 326 11.18 -0.21 4.07
N ARG A 327 11.31 -1.23 3.21
CA ARG A 327 12.60 -1.67 2.65
C ARG A 327 12.53 -1.69 1.13
N LEU A 328 13.67 -1.42 0.49
CA LEU A 328 13.80 -1.60 -0.95
C LEU A 328 13.80 -3.09 -1.30
N GLN A 329 13.18 -3.40 -2.42
CA GLN A 329 13.02 -4.78 -2.89
C GLN A 329 14.27 -5.29 -3.61
N ASN A 330 14.26 -6.58 -3.94
CA ASN A 330 15.22 -7.25 -4.80
C ASN A 330 16.68 -7.17 -4.31
N GLY A 331 16.91 -7.06 -3.01
CA GLY A 331 18.28 -7.01 -2.49
C GLY A 331 18.93 -5.62 -2.48
N LEU A 332 18.26 -4.60 -3.02
CA LEU A 332 18.81 -3.23 -3.05
C LEU A 332 18.99 -2.64 -1.64
N HIS A 333 18.14 -3.01 -0.69
CA HIS A 333 18.31 -2.57 0.70
C HIS A 333 19.57 -3.15 1.33
N GLN A 334 19.83 -4.46 1.13
CA GLN A 334 21.06 -5.13 1.55
C GLN A 334 22.29 -4.53 0.86
N ALA A 335 22.15 -4.15 -0.42
CA ALA A 335 23.21 -3.45 -1.15
C ALA A 335 23.54 -2.09 -0.50
N LEU A 336 22.55 -1.35 0.02
CA LEU A 336 22.77 -0.12 0.76
C LEU A 336 23.40 -0.37 2.14
N GLU A 337 22.94 -1.38 2.87
CA GLU A 337 23.53 -1.80 4.15
C GLU A 337 25.00 -2.20 3.95
N THR A 338 25.30 -2.95 2.90
CA THR A 338 26.65 -3.37 2.53
C THR A 338 27.54 -2.17 2.16
N LYS A 339 27.04 -1.26 1.32
CA LYS A 339 27.73 -0.03 0.93
C LYS A 339 28.12 0.83 2.13
N GLU A 340 27.26 0.90 3.14
CA GLU A 340 27.49 1.71 4.36
C GLU A 340 28.20 0.92 5.47
N ASN A 341 28.67 -0.30 5.18
CA ASN A 341 29.34 -1.21 6.13
C ASN A 341 28.49 -1.47 7.39
N LEU A 342 27.17 -1.56 7.22
CA LEU A 342 26.25 -1.94 8.26
C LEU A 342 26.10 -3.46 8.29
N LEU A 343 25.56 -3.97 9.40
CA LEU A 343 25.18 -5.36 9.50
C LEU A 343 24.08 -5.62 8.47
N ILE A 344 24.38 -6.47 7.49
CA ILE A 344 23.39 -6.86 6.48
C ILE A 344 22.29 -7.58 7.24
N GLN A 345 21.11 -7.00 7.27
CA GLN A 345 19.97 -7.72 7.80
C GLN A 345 19.58 -8.73 6.73
N SER A 346 19.63 -10.02 7.08
CA SER A 346 19.40 -11.15 6.19
C SER A 346 18.28 -10.84 5.16
N SER A 347 18.46 -11.28 3.94
CA SER A 347 17.42 -11.12 2.91
C SER A 347 16.17 -11.78 3.48
N ARG A 348 15.18 -10.94 3.74
CA ARG A 348 13.91 -11.47 4.20
C ARG A 348 13.20 -11.91 2.93
N GLU A 349 13.12 -13.21 2.70
CA GLU A 349 12.18 -13.70 1.70
C GLU A 349 10.82 -13.06 1.93
N THR A 350 10.20 -12.63 0.86
CA THR A 350 8.85 -12.10 0.93
C THR A 350 7.91 -13.23 1.38
N SER A 351 7.53 -13.21 2.65
CA SER A 351 6.59 -14.21 3.19
C SER A 351 5.18 -13.97 2.68
N ALA A 352 4.78 -12.72 2.61
CA ALA A 352 3.50 -12.32 2.06
C ALA A 352 3.56 -10.88 1.53
N SER A 353 2.83 -10.60 0.46
CA SER A 353 2.73 -9.25 -0.10
C SER A 353 1.34 -8.99 -0.65
N ILE A 354 0.90 -7.74 -0.59
CA ILE A 354 -0.34 -7.29 -1.21
C ILE A 354 -0.19 -5.86 -1.70
N THR A 355 -0.77 -5.55 -2.86
CA THR A 355 -0.88 -4.17 -3.32
C THR A 355 -2.17 -3.53 -2.81
N TYR A 356 -2.21 -2.20 -2.71
CA TYR A 356 -3.45 -1.50 -2.33
C TYR A 356 -4.60 -1.80 -3.29
N GLN A 357 -4.30 -1.97 -4.58
CA GLN A 357 -5.30 -2.35 -5.59
C GLN A 357 -5.95 -3.69 -5.25
N ALA A 358 -5.13 -4.69 -4.90
CA ALA A 358 -5.62 -5.99 -4.48
C ALA A 358 -6.39 -5.93 -3.17
N LEU A 359 -5.84 -5.25 -2.18
CA LEU A 359 -6.43 -5.12 -0.86
C LEU A 359 -7.84 -4.54 -0.91
N PHE A 360 -8.03 -3.43 -1.65
CA PHE A 360 -9.33 -2.80 -1.74
C PHE A 360 -10.32 -3.56 -2.63
N GLN A 361 -9.85 -4.44 -3.52
CA GLN A 361 -10.74 -5.36 -4.26
C GLN A 361 -11.27 -6.51 -3.40
N LEU A 362 -10.69 -6.78 -2.23
CA LEU A 362 -11.17 -7.79 -1.27
C LEU A 362 -12.42 -7.34 -0.52
N TYR A 363 -12.65 -6.02 -0.41
CA TYR A 363 -13.84 -5.51 0.23
C TYR A 363 -15.09 -5.72 -0.64
N ASP A 364 -16.20 -6.11 -0.02
CA ASP A 364 -17.50 -6.21 -0.69
C ASP A 364 -17.93 -4.85 -1.26
N HIS A 365 -17.71 -3.79 -0.47
CA HIS A 365 -18.05 -2.41 -0.81
C HIS A 365 -16.90 -1.45 -0.48
N VAL A 366 -16.46 -0.70 -1.48
CA VAL A 366 -15.45 0.36 -1.34
C VAL A 366 -16.05 1.68 -1.77
N ALA A 367 -15.85 2.71 -0.96
CA ALA A 367 -16.17 4.09 -1.31
C ALA A 367 -15.01 5.01 -0.91
N GLY A 368 -14.93 6.17 -1.54
CA GLY A 368 -13.86 7.11 -1.27
C GLY A 368 -14.35 8.56 -1.23
N MET A 369 -13.67 9.40 -0.47
CA MET A 369 -13.92 10.84 -0.48
C MET A 369 -12.60 11.59 -0.60
N THR A 370 -12.58 12.63 -1.42
CA THR A 370 -11.43 13.51 -1.60
C THR A 370 -11.85 14.86 -2.16
N GLY A 371 -10.95 15.86 -2.12
CA GLY A 371 -11.17 17.16 -2.73
C GLY A 371 -10.84 17.24 -4.23
N THR A 372 -10.23 16.21 -4.81
CA THR A 372 -9.55 16.28 -6.12
C THR A 372 -9.65 14.99 -6.94
N ALA A 373 -10.80 14.33 -6.98
CA ALA A 373 -10.98 13.07 -7.71
C ALA A 373 -11.15 13.21 -9.23
N LYS A 374 -11.71 14.32 -9.69
CA LYS A 374 -12.11 14.52 -11.09
C LYS A 374 -10.94 14.42 -12.08
N ALA A 375 -9.76 14.87 -11.68
CA ALA A 375 -8.57 14.80 -12.53
C ALA A 375 -8.19 13.35 -12.87
N ASP A 376 -8.39 12.42 -11.91
CA ASP A 376 -7.98 11.03 -11.99
C ASP A 376 -9.17 10.05 -12.06
N GLN A 377 -10.36 10.54 -12.45
CA GLN A 377 -11.58 9.72 -12.53
C GLN A 377 -11.42 8.46 -13.41
N VAL A 378 -10.64 8.55 -14.51
CA VAL A 378 -10.36 7.42 -15.40
C VAL A 378 -9.54 6.36 -14.68
N VAL A 379 -8.58 6.77 -13.86
CA VAL A 379 -7.75 5.86 -13.06
C VAL A 379 -8.60 5.15 -12.02
N LEU A 380 -9.40 5.90 -11.25
CA LEU A 380 -10.28 5.36 -10.22
C LEU A 380 -11.31 4.37 -10.79
N SER A 381 -11.92 4.70 -11.94
CA SER A 381 -12.89 3.81 -12.57
C SER A 381 -12.24 2.57 -13.20
N THR A 382 -11.06 2.70 -13.82
CA THR A 382 -10.40 1.57 -14.49
C THR A 382 -9.77 0.59 -13.50
N ILE A 383 -9.12 1.10 -12.44
CA ILE A 383 -8.36 0.29 -11.49
C ILE A 383 -9.26 -0.26 -10.38
N TYR A 384 -10.13 0.58 -9.82
CA TYR A 384 -10.93 0.22 -8.64
C TYR A 384 -12.42 0.04 -8.94
N GLY A 385 -12.86 0.36 -10.16
CA GLY A 385 -14.28 0.35 -10.55
C GLY A 385 -15.10 1.39 -9.79
N LEU A 386 -14.48 2.50 -9.36
CA LEU A 386 -15.10 3.56 -8.58
C LEU A 386 -15.52 4.71 -9.50
N GLU A 387 -16.83 5.01 -9.55
CA GLU A 387 -17.34 6.19 -10.26
C GLU A 387 -17.07 7.45 -9.42
N THR A 388 -16.75 8.57 -10.09
CA THR A 388 -16.48 9.84 -9.40
C THR A 388 -17.68 10.77 -9.55
N VAL A 389 -18.21 11.27 -8.44
CA VAL A 389 -19.31 12.22 -8.38
C VAL A 389 -18.86 13.52 -7.70
N THR A 390 -18.86 14.63 -8.43
CA THR A 390 -18.52 15.95 -7.87
C THR A 390 -19.73 16.54 -7.15
N ILE A 391 -19.58 16.81 -5.86
CA ILE A 391 -20.62 17.40 -5.01
C ILE A 391 -20.52 18.94 -5.06
N PRO A 392 -21.63 19.66 -5.21
CA PRO A 392 -21.62 21.12 -5.16
C PRO A 392 -21.20 21.65 -3.77
N THR A 393 -20.61 22.83 -3.72
CA THR A 393 -20.23 23.49 -2.46
C THR A 393 -21.47 24.01 -1.71
N ASN A 394 -21.43 23.96 -0.38
CA ASN A 394 -22.49 24.49 0.48
C ASN A 394 -22.65 26.02 0.34
N ARG A 395 -21.53 26.72 0.23
CA ARG A 395 -21.50 28.18 0.01
C ARG A 395 -20.71 28.51 -1.25
N PRO A 396 -21.08 29.60 -1.98
CA PRO A 396 -20.30 30.05 -3.14
C PRO A 396 -18.85 30.33 -2.79
N ARG A 397 -17.93 29.86 -3.63
CA ARG A 397 -16.49 30.05 -3.44
C ARG A 397 -16.10 31.52 -3.66
N LYS A 398 -15.42 32.13 -2.69
CA LYS A 398 -14.89 33.49 -2.75
C LYS A 398 -13.37 33.55 -2.99
N ARG A 399 -12.71 32.40 -3.08
CA ARG A 399 -11.27 32.29 -3.37
C ARG A 399 -10.94 32.81 -4.77
N ILE A 400 -9.85 33.58 -4.86
CA ILE A 400 -9.32 34.12 -6.11
C ILE A 400 -8.06 33.33 -6.50
N ASP A 401 -8.15 32.59 -7.59
CA ASP A 401 -7.00 31.84 -8.15
C ASP A 401 -6.32 32.76 -9.18
N LEU A 402 -5.18 33.33 -8.83
CA LEU A 402 -4.42 34.22 -9.70
C LEU A 402 -3.70 33.42 -10.82
N PRO A 403 -3.50 34.03 -12.01
CA PRO A 403 -2.76 33.40 -13.10
C PRO A 403 -1.33 33.05 -12.68
N GLY A 404 -0.84 31.89 -13.10
CA GLY A 404 0.53 31.44 -12.82
C GLY A 404 1.58 32.43 -13.32
N LYS A 405 2.65 32.60 -12.56
CA LYS A 405 3.85 33.37 -12.96
C LYS A 405 4.94 32.39 -13.40
N TYR A 406 5.52 32.64 -14.59
CA TYR A 406 6.47 31.72 -15.19
C TYR A 406 7.79 32.40 -15.47
N PHE A 407 8.90 31.71 -15.19
CA PHE A 407 10.24 32.25 -15.31
C PHE A 407 11.16 31.29 -16.09
N ARG A 408 12.22 31.83 -16.67
CA ARG A 408 13.25 31.01 -17.28
C ARG A 408 14.14 30.34 -16.24
N TYR A 409 14.55 31.10 -15.22
CA TYR A 409 15.49 30.68 -14.17
C TYR A 409 14.80 30.56 -12.82
N ALA A 410 15.25 29.63 -12.01
CA ALA A 410 14.75 29.44 -10.64
C ALA A 410 15.02 30.67 -9.76
N ALA A 411 16.20 31.30 -9.91
CA ALA A 411 16.55 32.49 -9.14
C ALA A 411 15.58 33.68 -9.37
N ASP A 412 15.14 33.90 -10.63
CA ASP A 412 14.16 34.95 -10.95
C ASP A 412 12.77 34.62 -10.33
N LYS A 413 12.42 33.33 -10.32
CA LYS A 413 11.21 32.81 -9.68
C LYS A 413 11.24 33.08 -8.16
N ASP A 414 12.33 32.75 -7.48
CA ASP A 414 12.49 32.93 -6.04
C ASP A 414 12.39 34.38 -5.63
N GLN A 415 12.99 35.30 -6.41
CA GLN A 415 12.82 36.76 -6.17
C GLN A 415 11.36 37.18 -6.31
N ALA A 416 10.64 36.66 -7.30
CA ALA A 416 9.22 37.00 -7.47
C ALA A 416 8.36 36.44 -6.34
N VAL A 417 8.66 35.26 -5.81
CA VAL A 417 8.00 34.71 -4.61
C VAL A 417 8.23 35.58 -3.41
N LEU A 418 9.47 36.00 -3.12
CA LEU A 418 9.80 36.88 -2.00
C LEU A 418 9.13 38.25 -2.14
N ALA A 419 9.03 38.79 -3.35
CA ALA A 419 8.32 40.05 -3.59
C ALA A 419 6.81 39.96 -3.24
N ASP A 420 6.19 38.82 -3.60
CA ASP A 420 4.76 38.62 -3.22
C ASP A 420 4.61 38.28 -1.74
N VAL A 421 5.55 37.55 -1.11
CA VAL A 421 5.56 37.38 0.36
C VAL A 421 5.58 38.73 1.05
N LYS A 422 6.49 39.64 0.65
CA LYS A 422 6.54 41.00 1.16
C LYS A 422 5.20 41.70 0.98
N LYS A 423 4.65 41.70 -0.22
CA LYS A 423 3.39 42.36 -0.56
C LYS A 423 2.25 41.92 0.38
N TYR A 424 2.05 40.60 0.56
CA TYR A 424 0.94 40.07 1.36
C TYR A 424 1.20 40.22 2.87
N HIS A 425 2.45 40.11 3.31
CA HIS A 425 2.82 40.38 4.70
C HIS A 425 2.63 41.85 5.09
N ASP A 426 2.98 42.78 4.20
CA ASP A 426 2.71 44.21 4.42
C ASP A 426 1.20 44.53 4.53
N HIS A 427 0.33 43.66 4.02
CA HIS A 427 -1.13 43.70 4.18
C HIS A 427 -1.63 42.86 5.37
N HIS A 428 -0.74 42.36 6.23
CA HIS A 428 -1.06 41.55 7.41
C HIS A 428 -1.82 40.26 7.12
N GLN A 429 -1.74 39.73 5.89
CA GLN A 429 -2.37 38.45 5.52
C GLN A 429 -1.50 37.27 5.93
N PRO A 430 -2.08 36.18 6.43
CA PRO A 430 -1.34 34.91 6.63
C PRO A 430 -0.93 34.32 5.29
N ILE A 431 0.29 33.80 5.25
CA ILE A 431 0.90 33.22 4.03
C ILE A 431 1.26 31.78 4.28
N LEU A 432 0.76 30.89 3.42
CA LEU A 432 1.21 29.51 3.30
C LEU A 432 2.09 29.40 2.05
N LEU A 433 3.40 29.24 2.25
CA LEU A 433 4.38 29.03 1.18
C LEU A 433 4.61 27.52 1.02
N VAL A 434 4.18 26.98 -0.12
CA VAL A 434 4.26 25.52 -0.38
C VAL A 434 5.35 25.23 -1.38
N THR A 435 6.19 24.26 -1.03
CA THR A 435 7.34 23.79 -1.82
C THR A 435 7.15 22.34 -2.23
N GLY A 436 7.83 21.91 -3.30
CA GLY A 436 7.77 20.54 -3.81
C GLY A 436 8.63 19.54 -3.05
N SER A 437 9.65 20.02 -2.32
CA SER A 437 10.57 19.16 -1.58
C SER A 437 11.04 19.79 -0.27
N VAL A 438 11.60 18.97 0.62
CA VAL A 438 12.21 19.46 1.88
C VAL A 438 13.41 20.35 1.59
N GLU A 439 14.21 20.02 0.58
CA GLU A 439 15.38 20.84 0.18
C GLU A 439 14.94 22.26 -0.25
N GLN A 440 13.85 22.36 -0.99
CA GLN A 440 13.26 23.65 -1.35
C GLN A 440 12.66 24.37 -0.13
N SER A 441 12.06 23.65 0.81
CA SER A 441 11.55 24.26 2.05
C SER A 441 12.69 24.89 2.85
N GLU A 442 13.81 24.19 3.01
CA GLU A 442 15.03 24.69 3.65
C GLU A 442 15.68 25.85 2.86
N HIS A 443 15.56 25.83 1.54
CA HIS A 443 16.03 26.95 0.70
C HIS A 443 15.21 28.22 0.98
N PHE A 444 13.89 28.14 0.97
CA PHE A 444 13.02 29.28 1.29
C PHE A 444 13.11 29.71 2.75
N ASP A 445 13.33 28.80 3.70
CA ASP A 445 13.65 29.11 5.09
C ASP A 445 14.87 30.05 5.18
N ARG A 446 15.97 29.69 4.49
CA ARG A 446 17.17 30.56 4.44
C ARG A 446 16.90 31.92 3.81
N LEU A 447 16.13 31.96 2.72
CA LEU A 447 15.81 33.21 2.02
C LEU A 447 14.94 34.15 2.90
N LEU A 448 13.95 33.61 3.60
CA LEU A 448 13.08 34.37 4.51
C LEU A 448 13.85 34.87 5.74
N ASN A 449 14.74 34.05 6.30
CA ASN A 449 15.65 34.44 7.38
C ASN A 449 16.58 35.60 6.94
N GLN A 450 17.15 35.54 5.75
CA GLN A 450 17.97 36.63 5.19
C GLN A 450 17.18 37.90 4.94
N ALA A 451 15.91 37.78 4.58
CA ALA A 451 15.00 38.91 4.40
C ALA A 451 14.41 39.43 5.73
N GLY A 452 14.68 38.80 6.88
CA GLY A 452 14.27 39.23 8.19
C GLY A 452 12.83 38.87 8.58
N TYR A 453 12.18 37.96 7.90
CA TYR A 453 10.81 37.50 8.21
C TYR A 453 10.81 36.41 9.26
N GLN A 454 10.00 36.58 10.30
CA GLN A 454 9.66 35.51 11.23
C GLN A 454 8.69 34.53 10.55
N HIS A 455 9.01 33.25 10.57
CA HIS A 455 8.19 32.22 9.93
C HIS A 455 8.31 30.88 10.63
N TYR A 456 7.41 29.97 10.32
CA TYR A 456 7.43 28.58 10.76
C TYR A 456 7.83 27.69 9.61
N LEU A 457 8.72 26.73 9.87
CA LEU A 457 9.07 25.67 8.92
C LEU A 457 8.41 24.37 9.35
N LEU A 458 7.55 23.83 8.52
CA LEU A 458 6.88 22.56 8.73
C LEU A 458 7.54 21.48 7.89
N THR A 459 8.39 20.69 8.55
CA THR A 459 8.94 19.45 7.99
C THR A 459 8.21 18.28 8.62
N ALA A 460 7.79 17.33 7.80
CA ALA A 460 6.90 16.21 8.16
C ALA A 460 7.52 15.20 9.13
N LYS A 461 8.17 15.65 10.23
CA LYS A 461 8.89 14.77 11.17
C LYS A 461 8.04 14.30 12.36
N ASN A 462 7.00 15.05 12.74
CA ASN A 462 6.16 14.69 13.89
C ASN A 462 4.71 15.23 13.67
N PRO A 463 3.71 14.35 13.49
CA PRO A 463 2.32 14.74 13.22
C PRO A 463 1.65 15.60 14.32
N GLU A 464 2.03 15.41 15.59
CA GLU A 464 1.46 16.19 16.69
C GLU A 464 1.96 17.64 16.66
N ILE A 465 3.25 17.84 16.38
CA ILE A 465 3.85 19.17 16.21
C ILE A 465 3.29 19.83 14.95
N GLU A 466 3.07 19.06 13.88
CA GLU A 466 2.45 19.55 12.66
C GLU A 466 1.09 20.20 12.94
N ALA A 467 0.21 19.53 13.69
CA ALA A 467 -1.11 20.05 14.01
C ALA A 467 -1.06 21.38 14.77
N GLN A 468 -0.13 21.51 15.72
CA GLN A 468 0.04 22.75 16.49
C GLN A 468 0.58 23.92 15.64
N VAL A 469 1.51 23.64 14.72
CA VAL A 469 2.09 24.66 13.82
C VAL A 469 1.05 25.09 12.78
N VAL A 470 0.29 24.15 12.21
CA VAL A 470 -0.79 24.43 11.25
C VAL A 470 -1.89 25.28 11.88
N ALA A 471 -2.20 25.07 13.16
CA ALA A 471 -3.18 25.90 13.88
C ALA A 471 -2.76 27.38 13.98
N LYS A 472 -1.45 27.69 13.94
CA LYS A 472 -0.92 29.05 13.92
C LYS A 472 -0.87 29.68 12.52
N ALA A 473 -0.89 28.85 11.47
CA ALA A 473 -0.73 29.33 10.09
C ALA A 473 -1.86 30.21 9.59
N GLY A 474 -3.03 30.21 10.23
CA GLY A 474 -4.18 31.08 9.90
C GLY A 474 -4.24 32.39 10.68
N GLN A 475 -3.22 32.68 11.50
CA GLN A 475 -3.17 33.92 12.29
C GLN A 475 -2.59 35.09 11.46
N ARG A 476 -2.96 36.27 11.81
CA ARG A 476 -2.45 37.53 11.23
C ARG A 476 -0.91 37.52 11.22
N ASP A 477 -0.30 38.01 10.15
CA ASP A 477 1.15 38.13 9.95
C ASP A 477 1.93 36.79 9.96
N SER A 478 1.25 35.66 10.02
CA SER A 478 1.93 34.34 10.02
C SER A 478 2.46 33.98 8.63
N ILE A 479 3.68 33.48 8.59
CA ILE A 479 4.26 32.82 7.39
C ILE A 479 4.57 31.39 7.77
N LEU A 480 4.00 30.43 7.03
CA LEU A 480 4.30 29.01 7.16
C LEU A 480 4.92 28.49 5.87
N VAL A 481 6.12 27.95 5.97
CA VAL A 481 6.76 27.21 4.86
C VAL A 481 6.51 25.73 5.07
N SER A 482 5.97 25.04 4.08
CA SER A 482 5.68 23.61 4.20
C SER A 482 5.85 22.87 2.87
N THR A 483 6.10 21.56 2.92
CA THR A 483 5.96 20.71 1.73
C THR A 483 4.47 20.48 1.42
N ASN A 484 4.18 20.01 0.21
CA ASN A 484 2.82 19.73 -0.29
C ASN A 484 2.02 18.75 0.61
N MET A 485 2.71 17.80 1.26
CA MET A 485 2.09 16.75 2.09
C MET A 485 1.97 17.14 3.57
N ALA A 486 2.77 18.10 4.03
CA ALA A 486 2.75 18.54 5.43
C ALA A 486 1.41 19.23 5.77
N GLY A 487 0.85 18.91 6.93
CA GLY A 487 -0.45 19.40 7.39
C GLY A 487 -1.65 18.83 6.61
N ARG A 488 -1.51 17.78 5.82
CA ARG A 488 -2.63 17.10 5.16
C ARG A 488 -3.60 16.51 6.20
N GLY A 489 -4.92 16.63 5.95
CA GLY A 489 -5.94 16.24 6.92
C GLY A 489 -6.14 17.21 8.09
N THR A 490 -5.35 18.30 8.16
CA THR A 490 -5.48 19.34 9.17
C THR A 490 -6.06 20.61 8.57
N ASP A 491 -7.01 21.24 9.27
CA ASP A 491 -7.70 22.45 8.83
C ASP A 491 -6.96 23.71 9.30
N ILE A 492 -6.68 24.63 8.37
CA ILE A 492 -6.15 25.96 8.70
C ILE A 492 -7.34 26.88 8.98
N LYS A 493 -7.60 27.14 10.26
CA LYS A 493 -8.68 28.04 10.68
C LYS A 493 -8.21 29.49 10.61
N ILE A 494 -9.00 30.35 9.99
CA ILE A 494 -8.77 31.79 9.97
C ILE A 494 -9.83 32.47 10.82
N ASN A 495 -9.44 33.57 11.50
CA ASN A 495 -10.34 34.38 12.30
C ASN A 495 -11.05 35.43 11.42
N GLU A 496 -12.13 36.03 11.94
CA GLU A 496 -12.90 37.06 11.22
C GLU A 496 -12.02 38.23 10.77
N ASP A 497 -11.07 38.68 11.60
CA ASP A 497 -10.12 39.75 11.26
C ASP A 497 -9.31 39.41 9.98
N VAL A 498 -8.89 38.15 9.83
CA VAL A 498 -8.15 37.66 8.66
C VAL A 498 -9.07 37.55 7.44
N GLU A 499 -10.35 37.20 7.63
CA GLU A 499 -11.33 37.22 6.54
C GLU A 499 -11.48 38.62 5.94
N HIS A 500 -11.54 39.66 6.78
CA HIS A 500 -11.62 41.07 6.34
C HIS A 500 -10.36 41.51 5.58
N LEU A 501 -9.19 40.96 5.88
CA LEU A 501 -7.95 41.20 5.16
C LEU A 501 -7.86 40.47 3.80
N GLY A 502 -8.84 39.63 3.45
CA GLY A 502 -8.85 38.85 2.20
C GLY A 502 -8.48 37.38 2.36
N GLY A 503 -8.34 36.90 3.61
CA GLY A 503 -8.13 35.48 3.94
C GLY A 503 -6.71 35.00 3.76
N LEU A 504 -6.56 33.68 3.77
CA LEU A 504 -5.27 32.99 3.64
C LEU A 504 -4.72 33.11 2.20
N VAL A 505 -3.44 33.44 2.09
CA VAL A 505 -2.68 33.48 0.83
C VAL A 505 -1.87 32.18 0.70
N VAL A 506 -2.09 31.44 -0.38
CA VAL A 506 -1.31 30.23 -0.71
C VAL A 506 -0.40 30.51 -1.91
N LEU A 507 0.90 30.42 -1.68
CA LEU A 507 1.94 30.62 -2.70
C LEU A 507 2.61 29.26 -2.99
N GLY A 508 2.33 28.69 -4.17
CA GLY A 508 3.00 27.46 -4.63
C GLY A 508 4.30 27.80 -5.38
N THR A 509 5.46 27.44 -4.84
CA THR A 509 6.76 27.80 -5.39
C THR A 509 7.11 27.07 -6.68
N GLU A 510 6.38 26.01 -7.02
CA GLU A 510 6.48 25.27 -8.27
C GLU A 510 5.18 24.57 -8.63
N TYR A 511 5.10 24.04 -9.84
CA TYR A 511 4.04 23.14 -10.29
C TYR A 511 4.49 21.70 -10.05
N HIS A 512 3.60 20.89 -9.45
CA HIS A 512 3.84 19.48 -9.20
C HIS A 512 3.60 18.64 -10.47
N GLU A 513 4.07 17.39 -10.45
CA GLU A 513 3.84 16.45 -11.54
C GLU A 513 2.36 16.18 -11.80
N SER A 514 1.55 16.14 -10.73
CA SER A 514 0.10 15.98 -10.80
C SER A 514 -0.64 17.29 -10.59
N ILE A 515 -1.57 17.60 -11.51
CA ILE A 515 -2.50 18.74 -11.40
C ILE A 515 -3.33 18.66 -10.10
N ARG A 516 -3.62 17.45 -9.66
CA ARG A 516 -4.37 17.18 -8.44
C ARG A 516 -3.70 17.75 -7.19
N VAL A 517 -2.38 17.60 -7.08
CA VAL A 517 -1.60 18.17 -5.96
C VAL A 517 -1.72 19.70 -5.96
N ASP A 518 -1.60 20.34 -7.11
CA ASP A 518 -1.78 21.80 -7.23
C ASP A 518 -3.19 22.22 -6.81
N ASP A 519 -4.23 21.46 -7.15
CA ASP A 519 -5.62 21.74 -6.77
C ASP A 519 -5.87 21.50 -5.28
N GLN A 520 -5.23 20.51 -4.65
CA GLN A 520 -5.26 20.32 -3.20
C GLN A 520 -4.64 21.52 -2.46
N LEU A 521 -3.52 22.04 -2.96
CA LEU A 521 -2.86 23.21 -2.40
C LEU A 521 -3.73 24.45 -2.53
N ARG A 522 -4.36 24.68 -3.68
CA ARG A 522 -5.36 25.74 -3.83
C ARG A 522 -6.51 25.57 -2.83
N GLY A 523 -6.92 24.33 -2.57
CA GLY A 523 -7.96 23.98 -1.61
C GLY A 523 -7.64 24.30 -0.15
N ARG A 524 -6.38 24.67 0.16
CA ARG A 524 -6.02 25.13 1.51
C ARG A 524 -6.59 26.50 1.83
N ALA A 525 -6.81 27.37 0.81
CA ALA A 525 -7.43 28.68 0.94
C ALA A 525 -8.90 28.67 0.52
N GLY A 526 -9.68 29.59 1.07
CA GLY A 526 -11.07 29.83 0.66
C GLY A 526 -12.04 28.72 1.03
N ARG A 527 -11.94 28.17 2.24
CA ARG A 527 -12.79 27.10 2.75
C ARG A 527 -14.14 27.65 3.19
N GLN A 528 -15.22 26.88 3.02
CA GLN A 528 -16.60 27.22 3.42
C GLN A 528 -17.07 28.63 2.99
N GLY A 529 -16.68 29.05 1.79
CA GLY A 529 -17.05 30.39 1.28
C GLY A 529 -16.25 31.55 1.86
N GLN A 530 -15.19 31.28 2.61
CA GLN A 530 -14.24 32.32 3.07
C GLN A 530 -13.43 32.87 1.90
N PRO A 531 -12.93 34.12 1.97
CA PRO A 531 -11.99 34.66 1.00
C PRO A 531 -10.63 33.96 1.09
N GLY A 532 -9.84 34.08 0.05
CA GLY A 532 -8.48 33.55 -0.02
C GLY A 532 -7.87 33.80 -1.38
N ILE A 533 -6.55 33.77 -1.46
CA ILE A 533 -5.81 34.02 -2.70
C ILE A 533 -4.86 32.86 -2.94
N THR A 534 -4.76 32.43 -4.19
CA THR A 534 -3.75 31.42 -4.57
C THR A 534 -2.92 31.92 -5.76
N GLN A 535 -1.61 31.75 -5.68
CA GLN A 535 -0.67 32.10 -6.74
C GLN A 535 0.38 31.00 -6.90
N PHE A 536 0.60 30.55 -8.14
CA PHE A 536 1.63 29.54 -8.44
C PHE A 536 2.75 30.13 -9.29
N TYR A 537 3.95 29.67 -9.05
CA TYR A 537 5.15 30.08 -9.75
C TYR A 537 5.76 28.86 -10.45
N GLY A 538 6.32 29.05 -11.63
CA GLY A 538 7.01 28.00 -12.37
C GLY A 538 8.29 28.49 -13.02
N SER A 539 9.29 27.63 -13.10
CA SER A 539 10.53 27.87 -13.81
C SER A 539 10.81 26.74 -14.80
N LEU A 540 11.46 27.05 -15.91
CA LEU A 540 11.93 26.01 -16.83
C LEU A 540 13.09 25.16 -16.25
N GLU A 541 13.49 25.43 -15.01
CA GLU A 541 14.49 24.67 -14.25
C GLU A 541 13.87 23.81 -13.16
N ASP A 542 12.54 23.89 -12.93
CA ASP A 542 11.84 23.14 -11.92
C ASP A 542 11.87 21.61 -12.21
N ASP A 543 11.68 20.86 -11.16
CA ASP A 543 11.71 19.38 -11.16
C ASP A 543 10.71 18.75 -12.13
N LEU A 544 9.58 19.41 -12.39
CA LEU A 544 8.58 19.02 -13.40
C LEU A 544 9.22 18.69 -14.77
N PHE A 545 10.35 19.29 -15.11
CA PHE A 545 11.03 19.11 -16.40
C PHE A 545 12.23 18.17 -16.33
N LYS A 546 12.52 17.54 -15.19
CA LYS A 546 13.68 16.63 -15.05
C LYS A 546 13.65 15.47 -16.04
N GLU A 547 12.46 14.95 -16.33
CA GLU A 547 12.27 13.86 -17.30
C GLU A 547 12.13 14.32 -18.75
N SER A 548 12.07 15.62 -19.01
CA SER A 548 11.91 16.16 -20.37
C SER A 548 13.17 16.00 -21.18
N GLU A 549 13.02 15.80 -22.51
CA GLU A 549 14.17 15.68 -23.42
C GLU A 549 15.06 16.94 -23.39
N PRO A 550 16.39 16.80 -23.19
CA PRO A 550 17.30 17.94 -23.09
C PRO A 550 17.33 18.84 -24.34
N ARG A 551 17.10 18.26 -25.55
CA ARG A 551 17.02 19.02 -26.79
C ARG A 551 15.76 19.88 -26.84
N GLN A 552 14.64 19.34 -26.37
CA GLN A 552 13.36 20.05 -26.30
C GLN A 552 13.44 21.19 -25.26
N MET A 553 13.98 20.91 -24.06
CA MET A 553 14.14 21.94 -23.03
C MET A 553 15.09 23.06 -23.44
N ARG A 554 16.19 22.77 -24.17
CA ARG A 554 17.08 23.81 -24.72
C ARG A 554 16.35 24.72 -25.71
N ARG A 555 15.47 24.18 -26.58
CA ARG A 555 14.64 24.98 -27.50
C ARG A 555 13.68 25.89 -26.76
N TRP A 556 12.97 25.36 -25.74
CA TRP A 556 12.06 26.16 -24.93
C TRP A 556 12.77 27.26 -24.14
N ARG A 557 13.92 26.96 -23.51
CA ARG A 557 14.74 27.97 -22.82
C ARG A 557 15.29 29.03 -23.76
N ALA A 558 15.62 28.67 -24.99
CA ALA A 558 16.06 29.63 -26.02
C ALA A 558 14.91 30.50 -26.51
N PHE A 559 13.73 29.92 -26.71
CA PHE A 559 12.55 30.64 -27.17
C PHE A 559 12.04 31.67 -26.13
N PHE A 560 12.02 31.30 -24.85
CA PHE A 560 11.63 32.17 -23.76
C PHE A 560 12.84 32.86 -23.10
N ASN A 561 13.72 33.41 -23.87
CA ASN A 561 14.92 34.08 -23.37
C ASN A 561 14.62 35.50 -22.83
N ARG A 562 13.99 35.61 -21.67
CA ARG A 562 13.68 36.86 -20.99
C ARG A 562 14.08 36.75 -19.52
N PRO A 563 15.35 36.94 -19.14
CA PRO A 563 15.81 36.88 -17.75
C PRO A 563 15.18 38.02 -16.94
N GLY A 564 14.89 37.75 -15.66
CA GLY A 564 14.34 38.70 -14.70
C GLY A 564 12.88 39.09 -14.91
N ARG A 565 12.15 38.51 -15.88
CA ARG A 565 10.76 38.89 -16.19
C ARG A 565 9.82 37.68 -16.21
N ASN A 566 8.61 37.90 -15.70
CA ASN A 566 7.51 36.95 -15.85
C ASN A 566 7.18 36.75 -17.33
N ILE A 567 7.16 35.48 -17.77
CA ILE A 567 6.81 35.07 -19.14
C ILE A 567 5.28 34.98 -19.24
N ASN A 568 4.62 36.08 -19.54
CA ASN A 568 3.17 36.09 -19.71
C ASN A 568 2.77 35.66 -21.13
N SER A 569 2.81 34.35 -21.40
CA SER A 569 2.45 33.78 -22.71
C SER A 569 1.48 32.60 -22.57
N PRO A 570 0.45 32.50 -23.41
CA PRO A 570 -0.41 31.29 -23.42
C PRO A 570 0.38 30.02 -23.73
N LEU A 571 1.47 30.10 -24.51
CA LEU A 571 2.30 28.97 -24.87
C LEU A 571 3.04 28.37 -23.67
N ILE A 572 3.53 29.19 -22.73
CA ILE A 572 4.22 28.67 -21.54
C ILE A 572 3.22 27.97 -20.63
N ARG A 573 2.02 28.54 -20.46
CA ARG A 573 0.94 27.93 -19.66
C ARG A 573 0.54 26.58 -20.27
N TRP A 574 0.36 26.53 -21.57
CA TRP A 574 0.07 25.28 -22.29
C TRP A 574 1.20 24.26 -22.10
N PHE A 575 2.46 24.70 -22.19
CA PHE A 575 3.62 23.82 -22.03
C PHE A 575 3.67 23.16 -20.65
N PHE A 576 3.51 23.94 -19.56
CA PHE A 576 3.46 23.40 -18.21
C PHE A 576 2.30 22.39 -18.06
N LYS A 577 1.08 22.81 -18.42
CA LYS A 577 -0.10 21.94 -18.31
C LYS A 577 0.01 20.66 -19.18
N ASN A 578 0.59 20.77 -20.35
CA ASN A 578 0.79 19.59 -21.22
C ASN A 578 1.86 18.64 -20.66
N THR A 579 2.92 19.16 -20.05
CA THR A 579 3.92 18.34 -19.37
C THR A 579 3.30 17.55 -18.22
N GLN A 580 2.51 18.21 -17.34
CA GLN A 580 1.77 17.53 -16.26
C GLN A 580 0.85 16.42 -16.81
N LYS A 581 0.09 16.70 -17.87
CA LYS A 581 -0.78 15.70 -18.51
C LYS A 581 -0.01 14.49 -19.06
N ASN A 582 1.14 14.75 -19.69
CA ASN A 582 1.96 13.68 -20.24
C ASN A 582 2.58 12.80 -19.14
N LEU A 583 3.00 13.40 -18.02
CA LEU A 583 3.50 12.66 -16.86
C LEU A 583 2.39 11.81 -16.24
N ALA A 584 1.22 12.39 -15.99
CA ALA A 584 0.06 11.66 -15.48
C ALA A 584 -0.35 10.49 -16.39
N PHE A 585 -0.32 10.69 -17.72
CA PHE A 585 -0.62 9.62 -18.68
C PHE A 585 0.44 8.52 -18.68
N LYS A 586 1.72 8.88 -18.56
CA LYS A 586 2.82 7.91 -18.43
C LYS A 586 2.67 7.07 -17.16
N ASP A 587 2.40 7.72 -16.03
CA ASP A 587 2.17 7.06 -14.75
C ASP A 587 0.96 6.11 -14.82
N PHE A 588 -0.16 6.57 -15.37
CA PHE A 588 -1.35 5.74 -15.57
C PHE A 588 -1.06 4.50 -16.42
N THR A 589 -0.32 4.68 -17.54
CA THR A 589 0.01 3.58 -18.43
C THR A 589 0.92 2.56 -17.76
N SER A 590 1.91 3.03 -16.98
CA SER A 590 2.80 2.18 -16.20
C SER A 590 2.01 1.37 -15.16
N THR A 591 1.18 2.04 -14.35
CA THR A 591 0.36 1.40 -13.33
C THR A 591 -0.60 0.38 -13.93
N ARG A 592 -1.26 0.71 -15.06
CA ARG A 592 -2.16 -0.22 -15.74
C ARG A 592 -1.44 -1.48 -16.24
N ASN A 593 -0.25 -1.34 -16.79
CA ASN A 593 0.53 -2.48 -17.24
C ASN A 593 0.97 -3.36 -16.06
N ASP A 594 1.39 -2.75 -14.97
CA ASP A 594 1.76 -3.47 -13.75
C ASP A 594 0.59 -4.26 -13.15
N LEU A 595 -0.63 -3.70 -13.20
CA LEU A 595 -1.83 -4.38 -12.71
C LEU A 595 -2.13 -5.69 -13.44
N VAL A 596 -1.83 -5.78 -14.73
CA VAL A 596 -2.07 -7.01 -15.49
C VAL A 596 -1.21 -8.15 -14.94
N TYR A 597 0.05 -7.90 -14.64
CA TYR A 597 0.93 -8.90 -14.02
C TYR A 597 0.51 -9.21 -12.58
N GLN A 598 0.17 -8.18 -11.81
CA GLN A 598 -0.27 -8.33 -10.43
C GLN A 598 -1.59 -9.09 -10.29
N SER A 599 -2.51 -8.93 -11.24
CA SER A 599 -3.81 -9.62 -11.19
C SER A 599 -3.69 -11.13 -11.19
N ILE A 600 -2.66 -11.68 -11.83
CA ILE A 600 -2.37 -13.12 -11.83
C ILE A 600 -1.88 -13.55 -10.45
N ILE A 601 -0.89 -12.83 -9.89
CA ILE A 601 -0.38 -13.09 -8.54
C ILE A 601 -1.50 -13.03 -7.49
N ILE A 602 -2.36 -12.02 -7.59
CA ILE A 602 -3.51 -11.84 -6.68
C ILE A 602 -4.47 -13.02 -6.79
N HIS A 603 -4.77 -13.47 -8.00
CA HIS A 603 -5.68 -14.59 -8.21
C HIS A 603 -5.13 -15.88 -7.60
N GLU A 604 -3.87 -16.20 -7.85
CA GLU A 604 -3.20 -17.36 -7.27
C GLU A 604 -3.13 -17.26 -5.74
N GLN A 605 -2.79 -16.08 -5.20
CA GLN A 605 -2.76 -15.81 -3.77
C GLN A 605 -4.12 -16.05 -3.11
N GLN A 606 -5.20 -15.55 -3.71
CA GLN A 606 -6.56 -15.77 -3.20
C GLN A 606 -6.95 -17.26 -3.19
N LEU A 607 -6.57 -18.01 -4.23
CA LEU A 607 -6.80 -19.44 -4.29
C LEU A 607 -6.02 -20.16 -3.19
N LEU A 608 -4.75 -19.81 -3.01
CA LEU A 608 -3.90 -20.38 -1.96
C LEU A 608 -4.44 -20.10 -0.56
N TYR A 609 -4.83 -18.86 -0.27
CA TYR A 609 -5.36 -18.48 1.03
C TYR A 609 -6.68 -19.20 1.35
N ARG A 610 -7.55 -19.40 0.36
CA ARG A 610 -8.75 -20.25 0.52
C ARG A 610 -8.39 -21.70 0.82
N GLN A 611 -7.34 -22.23 0.21
CA GLN A 611 -6.86 -23.58 0.52
C GLN A 611 -6.26 -23.65 1.93
N ARG A 612 -5.50 -22.63 2.35
CA ARG A 612 -4.98 -22.54 3.73
C ARG A 612 -6.13 -22.53 4.74
N ASP A 613 -7.15 -21.71 4.50
CA ASP A 613 -8.35 -21.66 5.35
C ASP A 613 -9.03 -23.01 5.43
N TRP A 614 -9.19 -23.69 4.31
CA TRP A 614 -9.75 -25.05 4.28
C TRP A 614 -8.89 -26.05 5.07
N ILE A 615 -7.55 -26.00 4.95
CA ILE A 615 -6.64 -26.84 5.72
C ILE A 615 -6.75 -26.56 7.22
N MET A 616 -6.91 -25.31 7.62
CA MET A 616 -7.07 -24.92 9.03
C MET A 616 -8.40 -25.41 9.63
N ASP A 617 -9.48 -25.40 8.84
CA ASP A 617 -10.84 -25.72 9.29
C ASP A 617 -11.22 -27.17 9.14
N THR A 618 -10.57 -27.89 8.24
CA THR A 618 -11.02 -29.23 7.87
C THR A 618 -10.80 -30.24 8.99
N LYS A 619 -11.84 -31.04 9.22
CA LYS A 619 -11.79 -32.23 10.09
C LYS A 619 -11.53 -33.51 9.28
N VAL A 620 -11.45 -33.40 7.96
CA VAL A 620 -11.28 -34.54 7.04
C VAL A 620 -9.79 -34.89 6.94
N ASP A 621 -9.49 -36.19 6.86
CA ASP A 621 -8.14 -36.68 6.55
C ASP A 621 -7.90 -36.61 5.03
N TYR A 622 -7.32 -35.49 4.60
CA TYR A 622 -7.00 -35.26 3.20
C TYR A 622 -5.74 -36.00 2.72
N LEU A 623 -4.89 -36.50 3.62
CA LEU A 623 -3.71 -37.29 3.22
C LEU A 623 -4.08 -38.54 2.48
N HIS A 624 -5.14 -39.23 2.92
CA HIS A 624 -5.63 -40.43 2.24
C HIS A 624 -6.06 -40.11 0.80
N GLU A 625 -6.78 -39.03 0.58
CA GLU A 625 -7.20 -38.59 -0.74
C GLU A 625 -5.98 -38.22 -1.62
N TRP A 626 -5.00 -37.54 -1.05
CA TRP A 626 -3.78 -37.15 -1.74
C TRP A 626 -2.93 -38.37 -2.14
N ILE A 627 -2.79 -39.35 -1.27
CA ILE A 627 -2.13 -40.63 -1.59
C ILE A 627 -2.84 -41.30 -2.76
N MET A 628 -4.17 -41.38 -2.71
CA MET A 628 -4.96 -41.99 -3.80
C MET A 628 -4.77 -41.26 -5.13
N GLN A 629 -4.69 -39.93 -5.07
CA GLN A 629 -4.45 -39.11 -6.26
C GLN A 629 -3.05 -39.34 -6.83
N ILE A 630 -2.01 -39.33 -6.00
CA ILE A 630 -0.61 -39.63 -6.40
C ILE A 630 -0.56 -40.99 -7.11
N LEU A 631 -1.15 -42.03 -6.54
CA LEU A 631 -1.16 -43.38 -7.13
C LEU A 631 -1.91 -43.45 -8.45
N LYS A 632 -3.05 -42.72 -8.58
CA LYS A 632 -3.82 -42.65 -9.84
C LYS A 632 -3.03 -41.93 -10.93
N GLU A 633 -2.44 -40.81 -10.64
CA GLU A 633 -1.64 -40.02 -11.59
C GLU A 633 -0.40 -40.80 -12.04
N PHE A 634 0.30 -41.45 -11.10
CA PHE A 634 1.43 -42.31 -11.43
C PHE A 634 1.02 -43.47 -12.35
N TYR A 635 -0.12 -44.14 -12.04
CA TYR A 635 -0.60 -45.24 -12.89
C TYR A 635 -0.98 -44.74 -14.28
N ALA A 636 -1.65 -43.61 -14.40
CA ALA A 636 -2.01 -43.01 -15.68
C ALA A 636 -0.80 -42.68 -16.55
N GLN A 637 0.32 -42.27 -15.93
CA GLN A 637 1.57 -41.94 -16.64
C GLN A 637 2.42 -43.17 -16.99
N THR A 638 2.18 -44.33 -16.37
CA THR A 638 3.09 -45.49 -16.47
C THR A 638 2.43 -46.77 -16.94
N TRP A 639 1.08 -46.83 -17.06
CA TRP A 639 0.34 -48.05 -17.40
C TRP A 639 0.79 -48.73 -18.71
N TYR A 640 1.31 -47.96 -19.69
CA TYR A 640 1.75 -48.46 -21.00
C TYR A 640 3.15 -49.11 -20.96
N LEU A 641 3.93 -48.96 -19.90
CA LEU A 641 5.28 -49.46 -19.79
C LEU A 641 5.29 -51.00 -19.67
N PRO A 642 6.36 -51.69 -20.12
CA PRO A 642 6.53 -53.12 -19.83
C PRO A 642 6.54 -53.39 -18.32
N THR A 643 5.97 -54.54 -17.88
CA THR A 643 5.80 -54.86 -16.44
C THR A 643 7.08 -54.74 -15.62
N ARG A 644 8.24 -55.12 -16.17
CA ARG A 644 9.54 -55.02 -15.49
C ARG A 644 9.92 -53.55 -15.23
N ARG A 645 9.79 -52.69 -16.24
CA ARG A 645 10.05 -51.22 -16.09
C ARG A 645 9.03 -50.56 -15.20
N PHE A 646 7.77 -50.96 -15.27
CA PHE A 646 6.73 -50.50 -14.41
C PHE A 646 7.04 -50.77 -12.93
N LYS A 647 7.46 -51.98 -12.57
CA LYS A 647 7.86 -52.36 -11.21
C LYS A 647 9.05 -51.51 -10.72
N GLN A 648 10.08 -51.33 -11.53
CA GLN A 648 11.23 -50.49 -11.19
C GLN A 648 10.83 -49.02 -10.91
N ARG A 649 9.90 -48.48 -11.70
CA ARG A 649 9.39 -47.11 -11.44
C ARG A 649 8.52 -47.07 -10.21
N VAL A 650 7.66 -48.04 -9.93
CA VAL A 650 6.88 -48.10 -8.67
C VAL A 650 7.83 -48.15 -7.48
N GLU A 651 8.86 -48.92 -7.51
CA GLU A 651 9.86 -48.99 -6.43
C GLU A 651 10.59 -47.69 -6.23
N ASN A 652 11.15 -47.09 -7.28
CA ASN A 652 11.98 -45.90 -7.18
C ASN A 652 11.17 -44.60 -7.02
N GLU A 653 10.09 -44.44 -7.79
CA GLU A 653 9.36 -43.16 -7.88
C GLU A 653 8.12 -43.09 -6.96
N LEU A 654 7.66 -44.23 -6.41
CA LEU A 654 6.62 -44.27 -5.40
C LEU A 654 7.15 -44.71 -4.04
N LEU A 655 7.55 -46.01 -3.92
CA LEU A 655 7.85 -46.56 -2.61
C LEU A 655 9.07 -45.87 -1.96
N ASN A 656 10.20 -45.80 -2.67
CA ASN A 656 11.42 -45.21 -2.13
C ASN A 656 11.38 -43.65 -2.07
N ARG A 657 10.49 -43.01 -2.83
CA ARG A 657 10.34 -41.57 -2.78
C ARG A 657 9.49 -41.10 -1.60
N TYR A 658 8.39 -41.80 -1.31
CA TYR A 658 7.43 -41.35 -0.30
C TYR A 658 7.51 -42.10 1.03
N LEU A 659 8.02 -43.33 1.03
CA LEU A 659 8.19 -44.13 2.24
C LEU A 659 9.66 -44.16 2.68
N VAL A 660 9.91 -44.64 3.90
CA VAL A 660 11.28 -44.89 4.34
C VAL A 660 11.88 -45.96 3.39
N PRO A 661 13.03 -45.67 2.76
CA PRO A 661 13.63 -46.61 1.81
C PRO A 661 13.88 -47.95 2.42
N GLN A 662 13.38 -49.01 1.77
CA GLN A 662 13.60 -50.40 2.12
C GLN A 662 13.48 -51.27 0.87
N ASP A 663 13.98 -52.49 0.93
CA ASP A 663 13.83 -53.44 -0.17
C ASP A 663 12.39 -53.94 -0.28
N HIS A 664 11.77 -53.70 -1.44
CA HIS A 664 10.42 -54.14 -1.74
C HIS A 664 10.46 -55.30 -2.75
N ASP A 665 10.08 -56.52 -2.32
CA ASP A 665 9.96 -57.64 -3.25
C ASP A 665 8.69 -57.55 -4.11
N LEU A 666 8.83 -56.95 -5.28
CA LEU A 666 7.77 -56.86 -6.28
C LEU A 666 7.76 -58.03 -7.27
N THR A 667 8.66 -59.02 -7.12
CA THR A 667 8.77 -60.18 -8.05
C THR A 667 7.51 -61.05 -8.11
N PRO A 668 6.76 -61.31 -7.00
CA PRO A 668 5.59 -62.17 -7.04
C PRO A 668 4.42 -61.61 -7.87
N PHE A 669 4.35 -60.29 -8.06
CA PHE A 669 3.20 -59.66 -8.72
C PHE A 669 3.30 -59.76 -10.25
N LYS A 670 2.39 -60.46 -10.91
CA LYS A 670 2.36 -60.56 -12.37
C LYS A 670 1.60 -59.45 -13.06
N ARG A 671 0.58 -58.88 -12.43
CA ARG A 671 -0.28 -57.82 -12.99
C ARG A 671 0.09 -56.46 -12.40
N LYS A 672 0.07 -55.43 -13.21
CA LYS A 672 0.34 -54.04 -12.75
C LYS A 672 -0.64 -53.57 -11.68
N LYS A 673 -1.91 -53.99 -11.76
CA LYS A 673 -2.91 -53.69 -10.72
C LYS A 673 -2.55 -54.24 -9.36
N ASP A 674 -1.94 -55.44 -9.31
CA ASP A 674 -1.52 -56.05 -8.05
C ASP A 674 -0.31 -55.32 -7.45
N VAL A 675 0.60 -54.86 -8.30
CA VAL A 675 1.73 -54.00 -7.89
C VAL A 675 1.24 -52.68 -7.31
N MET A 676 0.25 -52.03 -7.96
CA MET A 676 -0.35 -50.81 -7.44
C MET A 676 -1.11 -51.02 -6.13
N ARG A 677 -1.81 -52.14 -5.99
CA ARG A 677 -2.48 -52.51 -4.74
C ARG A 677 -1.47 -52.68 -3.62
N TYR A 678 -0.37 -53.39 -3.88
CA TYR A 678 0.73 -53.51 -2.92
C TYR A 678 1.29 -52.12 -2.52
N ALA A 679 1.53 -51.23 -3.47
CA ALA A 679 1.98 -49.87 -3.18
C ALA A 679 0.98 -49.14 -2.29
N TYR A 680 -0.32 -49.20 -2.62
CA TYR A 680 -1.37 -48.63 -1.80
C TYR A 680 -1.36 -49.18 -0.37
N ASP A 681 -1.31 -50.50 -0.22
CA ASP A 681 -1.29 -51.15 1.10
C ASP A 681 -0.08 -50.72 1.94
N ARG A 682 1.09 -50.49 1.31
CA ARG A 682 2.29 -49.94 1.99
C ARG A 682 2.11 -48.48 2.45
N PHE A 683 1.49 -47.66 1.62
CA PHE A 683 1.18 -46.27 1.99
C PHE A 683 0.21 -46.21 3.20
N ILE A 684 -0.83 -47.04 3.17
CA ILE A 684 -1.83 -47.09 4.26
C ILE A 684 -1.22 -47.63 5.54
N GLU A 685 -0.37 -48.67 5.45
CA GLU A 685 0.33 -49.19 6.62
C GLU A 685 1.25 -48.14 7.26
N ALA A 686 1.98 -47.37 6.44
CA ALA A 686 2.85 -46.32 6.92
C ALA A 686 2.02 -45.16 7.56
N LEU A 687 0.87 -44.82 6.97
CA LEU A 687 -0.06 -43.82 7.50
C LEU A 687 -0.62 -44.26 8.85
N SER A 688 -1.15 -45.50 8.97
CA SER A 688 -1.69 -46.04 10.22
C SER A 688 -0.65 -46.07 11.33
N LYS A 689 0.59 -46.47 11.02
CA LYS A 689 1.69 -46.45 12.00
C LYS A 689 1.96 -45.04 12.55
N ARG A 690 1.82 -44.00 11.69
CA ARG A 690 1.98 -42.61 12.11
C ARG A 690 0.80 -42.14 12.95
N GLU A 691 -0.42 -42.53 12.57
CA GLU A 691 -1.62 -42.24 13.31
C GLU A 691 -1.57 -42.85 14.73
N ASP A 692 -1.21 -44.11 14.84
CA ASP A 692 -1.06 -44.80 16.14
C ASP A 692 0.04 -44.13 17.01
N LEU A 693 1.11 -43.66 16.39
CA LEU A 693 2.24 -43.05 17.10
C LEU A 693 1.95 -41.66 17.61
N LEU A 694 1.15 -40.87 16.87
CA LEU A 694 0.80 -39.48 17.17
C LEU A 694 -0.47 -39.34 18.00
N GLY A 695 -1.39 -40.32 17.92
CA GLY A 695 -2.67 -40.27 18.61
C GLY A 695 -3.43 -38.95 18.34
N ASP A 696 -3.82 -38.25 19.40
CA ASP A 696 -4.58 -37.01 19.30
C ASP A 696 -3.84 -35.87 18.57
N TYR A 697 -2.50 -35.94 18.49
CA TYR A 697 -1.68 -34.93 17.80
C TYR A 697 -1.61 -35.14 16.28
N TYR A 698 -2.10 -36.25 15.76
CA TYR A 698 -1.99 -36.62 14.33
C TYR A 698 -2.53 -35.50 13.42
N ARG A 699 -3.74 -35.02 13.65
CA ARG A 699 -4.37 -33.99 12.82
C ARG A 699 -3.65 -32.64 12.92
N THR A 700 -3.20 -32.27 14.10
CA THR A 700 -2.45 -31.03 14.33
C THR A 700 -1.12 -31.06 13.59
N GLN A 701 -0.39 -32.16 13.67
CA GLN A 701 0.89 -32.34 12.96
C GLN A 701 0.74 -32.27 11.44
N ILE A 702 -0.28 -32.95 10.87
CA ILE A 702 -0.54 -32.86 9.43
C ILE A 702 -0.81 -31.42 9.01
N ARG A 703 -1.68 -30.71 9.75
CA ARG A 703 -2.04 -29.34 9.48
C ARG A 703 -0.82 -28.41 9.52
N GLU A 704 -0.06 -28.43 10.60
CA GLU A 704 1.14 -27.60 10.78
C GLU A 704 2.18 -27.88 9.68
N LEU A 705 2.44 -29.16 9.37
CA LEU A 705 3.37 -29.55 8.32
C LEU A 705 2.90 -29.07 6.95
N THR A 706 1.61 -29.27 6.64
CA THR A 706 1.05 -28.84 5.35
C THR A 706 1.14 -27.34 5.18
N LEU A 707 0.74 -26.57 6.19
CA LEU A 707 0.82 -25.10 6.16
C LEU A 707 2.26 -24.61 5.98
N THR A 708 3.21 -25.20 6.70
CA THR A 708 4.65 -24.89 6.57
C THR A 708 5.16 -25.13 5.14
N ILE A 709 4.77 -26.24 4.53
CA ILE A 709 5.19 -26.58 3.15
C ILE A 709 4.53 -25.63 2.14
N VAL A 710 3.23 -25.36 2.29
CA VAL A 710 2.48 -24.44 1.43
C VAL A 710 3.10 -23.04 1.48
N ASP A 711 3.39 -22.54 2.67
CA ASP A 711 3.97 -21.20 2.85
C ASP A 711 5.37 -21.10 2.21
N ARG A 712 6.21 -22.11 2.40
CA ARG A 712 7.54 -22.14 1.79
C ARG A 712 7.49 -22.18 0.27
N LEU A 713 6.63 -23.03 -0.29
CA LEU A 713 6.48 -23.12 -1.75
C LEU A 713 5.86 -21.87 -2.34
N TRP A 714 4.94 -21.22 -1.62
CA TRP A 714 4.38 -19.95 -2.03
C TRP A 714 5.41 -18.82 -2.06
N GLN A 715 6.31 -18.77 -1.09
CA GLN A 715 7.42 -17.80 -1.09
C GLN A 715 8.30 -17.97 -2.34
N GLN A 716 8.64 -19.20 -2.69
CA GLN A 716 9.41 -19.51 -3.91
C GLN A 716 8.66 -19.12 -5.19
N GLU A 717 7.35 -19.36 -5.22
CA GLU A 717 6.48 -18.96 -6.35
C GLU A 717 6.41 -17.45 -6.51
N LEU A 718 6.23 -16.69 -5.43
CA LEU A 718 6.24 -15.23 -5.48
C LEU A 718 7.54 -14.69 -6.05
N GLN A 719 8.67 -15.23 -5.63
CA GLN A 719 9.97 -14.83 -6.14
C GLN A 719 10.14 -15.20 -7.62
N TYR A 720 9.69 -16.40 -8.02
CA TYR A 720 9.67 -16.82 -9.43
C TYR A 720 8.84 -15.86 -10.29
N LEU A 721 7.62 -15.52 -9.88
CA LEU A 721 6.72 -14.64 -10.62
C LEU A 721 7.27 -13.20 -10.74
N GLN A 722 7.94 -12.70 -9.70
CA GLN A 722 8.62 -11.40 -9.74
C GLN A 722 9.78 -11.40 -10.75
N ASN A 723 10.59 -12.46 -10.76
CA ASN A 723 11.69 -12.62 -11.71
C ASN A 723 11.15 -12.81 -13.14
N LEU A 724 10.09 -13.60 -13.30
CA LEU A 724 9.43 -13.82 -14.58
C LEU A 724 8.93 -12.53 -15.20
N LYS A 725 8.35 -11.61 -14.40
CA LYS A 725 7.94 -10.28 -14.88
C LYS A 725 9.07 -9.51 -15.54
N GLN A 726 10.29 -9.59 -15.00
CA GLN A 726 11.46 -8.94 -15.59
C GLN A 726 11.93 -9.66 -16.87
N MET A 727 11.90 -10.99 -16.87
CA MET A 727 12.36 -11.80 -18.00
C MET A 727 11.48 -11.66 -19.24
N VAL A 728 10.15 -11.67 -19.08
CA VAL A 728 9.22 -11.57 -20.22
C VAL A 728 9.27 -10.22 -20.95
N ILE A 729 9.78 -9.16 -20.32
CA ILE A 729 10.02 -7.88 -20.99
C ILE A 729 11.05 -8.04 -22.12
N TYR A 730 12.05 -8.91 -21.93
CA TYR A 730 13.04 -9.20 -22.96
C TYR A 730 12.50 -10.09 -24.10
N GLU A 731 11.45 -10.87 -23.85
CA GLU A 731 10.78 -11.66 -24.89
C GLU A 731 10.06 -10.79 -25.93
N SER A 732 9.79 -9.51 -25.63
CA SER A 732 9.26 -8.56 -26.59
C SER A 732 10.18 -8.40 -27.84
N TYR A 733 11.48 -8.66 -27.70
CA TYR A 733 12.42 -8.70 -28.83
C TYR A 733 12.18 -9.89 -29.78
N ARG A 734 11.45 -10.91 -29.34
CA ARG A 734 11.06 -12.09 -30.14
C ARG A 734 9.68 -11.99 -30.75
N GLN A 735 9.07 -10.79 -30.76
CA GLN A 735 7.71 -10.53 -31.26
C GLN A 735 6.58 -11.26 -30.51
N ALA A 736 6.87 -11.86 -29.34
CA ALA A 736 5.85 -12.42 -28.45
C ALA A 736 5.19 -11.31 -27.60
N ASN A 737 3.92 -11.49 -27.28
CA ASN A 737 3.25 -10.60 -26.33
C ASN A 737 3.70 -10.94 -24.90
N PRO A 738 4.43 -10.05 -24.19
CA PRO A 738 4.97 -10.35 -22.88
C PRO A 738 3.91 -10.77 -21.85
N THR A 739 2.72 -10.18 -21.92
CA THR A 739 1.61 -10.48 -21.00
C THR A 739 1.10 -11.90 -21.17
N ILE A 740 0.92 -12.36 -22.42
CA ILE A 740 0.43 -13.71 -22.72
C ILE A 740 1.47 -14.75 -22.28
N GLU A 741 2.75 -14.47 -22.54
CA GLU A 741 3.83 -15.35 -22.14
C GLU A 741 3.98 -15.46 -20.62
N TYR A 742 3.87 -14.31 -19.92
CA TYR A 742 3.81 -14.30 -18.47
C TYR A 742 2.68 -15.18 -17.93
N GLN A 743 1.45 -14.97 -18.45
CA GLN A 743 0.28 -15.73 -18.02
C GLN A 743 0.44 -17.24 -18.25
N ARG A 744 1.01 -17.64 -19.39
CA ARG A 744 1.26 -19.04 -19.71
C ARG A 744 2.23 -19.68 -18.70
N GLN A 745 3.38 -19.02 -18.45
CA GLN A 745 4.41 -19.53 -17.54
C GLN A 745 3.96 -19.51 -16.08
N ALA A 746 3.18 -18.49 -15.65
CA ALA A 746 2.59 -18.43 -14.32
C ALA A 746 1.61 -19.60 -14.09
N ASN A 747 0.70 -19.86 -15.04
CA ASN A 747 -0.22 -20.99 -14.92
C ASN A 747 0.52 -22.34 -14.84
N GLU A 748 1.59 -22.54 -15.63
CA GLU A 748 2.39 -23.75 -15.57
C GLU A 748 3.13 -23.90 -14.23
N SER A 749 3.57 -22.78 -13.65
CA SER A 749 4.21 -22.75 -12.33
C SER A 749 3.21 -23.05 -11.22
N TRP A 750 2.02 -22.45 -11.29
CA TRP A 750 0.93 -22.71 -10.35
C TRP A 750 0.52 -24.18 -10.28
N GLU A 751 0.34 -24.85 -11.42
CA GLU A 751 0.03 -26.28 -11.46
C GLU A 751 1.13 -27.14 -10.83
N ARG A 752 2.40 -26.75 -11.05
CA ARG A 752 3.55 -27.41 -10.41
C ARG A 752 3.53 -27.20 -8.89
N LEU A 753 3.26 -25.99 -8.42
CA LEU A 753 3.17 -25.65 -7.01
C LEU A 753 2.13 -26.52 -6.30
N LEU A 754 0.91 -26.63 -6.84
CA LEU A 754 -0.15 -27.45 -6.24
C LEU A 754 0.26 -28.93 -6.15
N THR A 755 0.91 -29.45 -7.19
CA THR A 755 1.43 -30.81 -7.19
C THR A 755 2.52 -30.99 -6.14
N GLN A 756 3.45 -30.05 -6.03
CA GLN A 756 4.53 -30.08 -5.05
C GLN A 756 4.02 -29.95 -3.60
N CYS A 757 3.02 -29.11 -3.34
CA CYS A 757 2.38 -29.01 -2.01
C CYS A 757 1.88 -30.37 -1.54
N ARG A 758 1.14 -31.07 -2.40
CA ARG A 758 0.64 -32.41 -2.12
C ARG A 758 1.77 -33.42 -1.91
N ASP A 759 2.67 -33.50 -2.88
CA ASP A 759 3.73 -34.51 -2.91
C ASP A 759 4.70 -34.35 -1.72
N TYR A 760 5.14 -33.12 -1.43
CA TYR A 760 6.07 -32.87 -0.32
C TYR A 760 5.39 -33.06 1.04
N THR A 761 4.11 -32.74 1.18
CA THR A 761 3.40 -33.01 2.43
C THR A 761 3.30 -34.50 2.70
N VAL A 762 2.88 -35.30 1.71
CA VAL A 762 2.80 -36.77 1.84
C VAL A 762 4.17 -37.35 2.13
N GLN A 763 5.19 -36.95 1.38
CA GLN A 763 6.56 -37.40 1.57
C GLN A 763 7.11 -37.06 2.95
N ALA A 764 7.05 -35.79 3.35
CA ALA A 764 7.59 -35.34 4.61
C ALA A 764 6.88 -35.98 5.80
N PHE A 765 5.55 -36.16 5.70
CA PHE A 765 4.78 -36.81 6.75
C PHE A 765 5.13 -38.32 6.89
N LEU A 766 5.28 -39.06 5.80
CA LEU A 766 5.56 -40.47 5.84
C LEU A 766 7.04 -40.82 6.13
N GLN A 767 7.98 -39.96 5.69
CA GLN A 767 9.43 -40.16 5.89
C GLN A 767 9.98 -39.45 7.12
N GLY A 768 9.37 -38.35 7.57
CA GLY A 768 9.93 -37.49 8.60
C GLY A 768 10.25 -38.20 9.91
N LYS A 769 11.37 -37.83 10.55
CA LYS A 769 11.69 -38.21 11.92
C LYS A 769 10.77 -37.40 12.83
N LEU A 770 9.87 -38.08 13.53
CA LEU A 770 9.06 -37.49 14.57
C LEU A 770 9.95 -37.27 15.80
N GLU A 771 10.38 -36.04 16.04
CA GLU A 771 10.86 -35.67 17.36
C GLU A 771 9.66 -35.60 18.28
N ALA A 772 9.58 -36.58 19.19
CA ALA A 772 8.58 -36.54 20.26
C ALA A 772 8.83 -35.25 21.08
N LYS A 773 7.89 -34.30 21.07
CA LYS A 773 7.87 -33.15 21.99
C LYS A 773 7.69 -33.64 23.42
N SER A 774 8.73 -34.22 24.02
CA SER A 774 8.77 -34.60 25.47
C SER A 774 9.46 -33.55 26.35
N SER A 775 9.71 -32.31 25.87
CA SER A 775 10.48 -31.33 26.65
C SER A 775 9.99 -29.87 26.62
N PHE A 776 8.70 -29.64 26.39
CA PHE A 776 8.09 -28.32 26.70
C PHE A 776 6.97 -28.46 27.73
N ARG A 777 7.34 -28.94 28.94
CA ARG A 777 6.56 -28.69 30.15
C ARG A 777 7.49 -28.13 31.22
N SER A 778 7.03 -27.00 31.77
CA SER A 778 7.49 -26.38 33.02
C SER A 778 8.82 -25.63 33.02
N THR A 779 8.78 -24.36 32.63
CA THR A 779 9.51 -23.31 33.35
C THR A 779 8.63 -22.06 33.48
N ASP A 780 7.46 -22.27 34.09
CA ASP A 780 6.65 -21.16 34.62
C ASP A 780 5.97 -21.61 35.92
N GLU A 781 6.80 -21.91 36.91
CA GLU A 781 6.44 -21.85 38.32
C GLU A 781 7.75 -21.72 39.14
N GLY A 782 8.02 -20.54 39.61
CA GLY A 782 9.05 -20.36 40.62
C GLY A 782 9.91 -19.14 40.48
N GLY A 783 9.44 -17.98 40.96
CA GLY A 783 10.25 -16.78 41.03
C GLY A 783 9.56 -15.58 41.64
N ALA A 784 8.72 -15.81 42.66
CA ALA A 784 8.38 -14.78 43.61
C ALA A 784 9.22 -15.06 44.87
N ALA A 785 10.26 -14.25 45.12
CA ALA A 785 10.85 -13.84 46.38
C ALA A 785 12.38 -13.57 46.23
N ALA A 786 12.75 -12.33 46.13
CA ALA A 786 13.74 -11.54 46.79
C ALA A 786 14.13 -10.31 45.98
#